data_653d29b75281b11c00e3a70891293f1e
#
_entry.id   653d29b75281b11c00e3a70891293f1e
#
_cell.length_a   1.000
_cell.length_b   1.000
_cell.length_c   1.000
_cell.angle_alpha   90.00
_cell.angle_beta   90.00
_cell.angle_gamma   90.00
#
_symmetry.space_group_name_H-M   'P 1'
#
loop_
_entity.id
_entity.type
_entity.pdbx_description
1 polymer ?
#
loop_
_entity_poly.entity_id
_entity_poly.type
_entity_poly.pdbx_seq_one_letter_code
_entity_poly.pdbx_strand_id
1 'polypeptide(L)'
;MTKKTSLLLCLMVYLFAFGQKDSIYIKADLSARILRVKEKIVYHNTSQKYLSSIKLLNLVAAYQNRHTNLLRRKLEDRKTDLYYAKENELGQLLNLTINNNAITDNLNEENLYIPLEKTLKTKEKTILNLEYSIKIPDAKFTGYGAGENDYLLKNFFLVPDSFDRNNETDKHFVDIEENYNTNTFYKIDFTSSRQFVKSNLPETSPKIFSGIIDNDVEILVSTTPTYQLTTEIDGKKHIVDFGYSVSEEDQKNIEFYVPLQLKFLKDKIGFLPEKIFISNVKKKKNDFFGNDDIKFWKYKLQLFTDPEKIDMDYFSIISQELADQLFFSNKKENHWINNGLKTYWEIQYLEKFYKDYKLLGNLIDYKILGIKPLKYSFFSKLNLSERYGLAYQYIMAQNLDQNIDENLESLSNFNEIAISKFETGTLLNFISEKMGKDNFEDFVRDYIAKNDNKLINKEDFLNEMAMKSGYSSSFMETYIQRKMRVNFKIKSFDRIDDQLHIKISKNTTQNIPFKLKTEDSKGEEKTYWYDTNNKKGENTYIIPDNDVSKITINSNYVFPESNFRDNYLYTKGLFSNAKKVKFKLFTDKPNPEYNEIFYAPKLNWNNYDKFLLGLKFHNKSIIESPFLYAITPYYSTGTQKITGSILSSYKIQPAESFFRNVTLSTSFAFFHYDYDLTYKRF
;
A
#
# COMPACT_ATOMS: atom_id res chain seq x y z
N MET A 1 -54.77 4.08 -25.57
CA MET A 1 -54.39 4.45 -24.16
C MET A 1 -53.14 3.73 -23.70
N THR A 2 -52.06 3.69 -24.44
CA THR A 2 -50.95 2.77 -24.04
C THR A 2 -49.53 3.30 -24.15
N LYS A 3 -49.28 4.35 -24.90
CA LYS A 3 -47.89 4.93 -24.96
C LYS A 3 -47.64 6.09 -23.97
N LYS A 4 -48.65 6.90 -23.65
CA LYS A 4 -48.49 8.01 -22.70
C LYS A 4 -48.47 7.55 -21.23
N THR A 5 -49.21 6.48 -20.88
CA THR A 5 -49.18 5.86 -19.55
C THR A 5 -47.87 5.12 -19.29
N SER A 6 -47.29 4.49 -20.32
CA SER A 6 -45.97 3.81 -20.18
C SER A 6 -44.84 4.82 -19.99
N LEU A 7 -44.89 5.99 -20.69
CA LEU A 7 -43.90 7.04 -20.53
C LEU A 7 -43.99 7.72 -19.16
N LEU A 8 -45.22 7.92 -18.64
CA LEU A 8 -45.42 8.45 -17.29
C LEU A 8 -45.00 7.48 -16.20
N LEU A 9 -45.22 6.16 -16.41
CA LEU A 9 -44.74 5.10 -15.49
C LEU A 9 -43.21 4.97 -15.51
N CYS A 10 -42.58 5.05 -16.69
CA CYS A 10 -41.11 5.11 -16.81
C CYS A 10 -40.55 6.39 -16.20
N LEU A 11 -41.20 7.55 -16.36
CA LEU A 11 -40.77 8.79 -15.67
C LEU A 11 -40.97 8.73 -14.16
N MET A 12 -42.06 8.11 -13.69
CA MET A 12 -42.23 7.85 -12.24
C MET A 12 -41.24 6.83 -11.72
N VAL A 13 -40.95 5.76 -12.45
CA VAL A 13 -39.91 4.78 -12.07
C VAL A 13 -38.52 5.42 -12.10
N TYR A 14 -38.24 6.30 -13.05
CA TYR A 14 -37.00 7.09 -13.05
C TYR A 14 -36.93 8.09 -11.88
N LEU A 15 -38.04 8.70 -11.47
CA LEU A 15 -38.10 9.57 -10.29
C LEU A 15 -38.02 8.77 -8.95
N PHE A 16 -38.41 7.50 -8.93
CA PHE A 16 -38.26 6.63 -7.77
C PHE A 16 -36.91 5.88 -7.73
N ALA A 17 -36.19 5.80 -8.87
CA ALA A 17 -34.86 5.19 -8.93
C ALA A 17 -33.72 6.15 -8.52
N PHE A 18 -33.98 7.46 -8.40
CA PHE A 18 -33.12 8.36 -7.64
C PHE A 18 -33.32 8.06 -6.15
N GLY A 19 -32.65 6.99 -5.69
CA GLY A 19 -32.65 6.57 -4.31
C GLY A 19 -32.35 7.74 -3.38
N GLN A 20 -32.78 7.63 -2.14
CA GLN A 20 -32.67 8.58 -1.05
C GLN A 20 -31.22 9.00 -0.81
N LYS A 21 -30.67 9.87 -1.68
CA LYS A 21 -29.29 10.38 -1.60
C LYS A 21 -29.27 11.68 -0.85
N ASP A 22 -28.27 11.86 0.00
CA ASP A 22 -28.02 13.16 0.59
C ASP A 22 -27.61 14.15 -0.50
N SER A 23 -28.00 15.41 -0.31
CA SER A 23 -27.64 16.48 -1.22
C SER A 23 -27.12 17.68 -0.44
N ILE A 24 -25.95 18.14 -0.79
CA ILE A 24 -25.23 19.21 -0.10
C ILE A 24 -24.98 20.35 -1.08
N TYR A 25 -25.53 21.53 -0.74
CA TYR A 25 -25.41 22.75 -1.52
C TYR A 25 -24.55 23.74 -0.73
N ILE A 26 -23.43 24.14 -1.30
CA ILE A 26 -22.42 24.96 -0.63
C ILE A 26 -22.21 26.26 -1.42
N LYS A 27 -22.23 27.39 -0.70
CA LYS A 27 -21.62 28.65 -1.16
C LYS A 27 -20.45 28.94 -0.25
N ALA A 28 -19.25 28.94 -0.79
CA ALA A 28 -18.01 29.11 -0.04
C ALA A 28 -17.26 30.34 -0.55
N ASP A 29 -16.77 31.17 0.37
CA ASP A 29 -15.92 32.33 0.09
C ASP A 29 -14.60 32.19 0.87
N LEU A 30 -13.49 32.11 0.15
CA LEU A 30 -12.16 32.03 0.72
C LEU A 30 -11.44 33.38 0.62
N SER A 31 -11.20 33.99 1.78
CA SER A 31 -10.44 35.23 1.92
C SER A 31 -9.33 35.05 2.95
N ALA A 32 -8.10 35.33 2.60
CA ALA A 32 -6.91 35.02 3.38
C ALA A 32 -6.91 33.54 3.81
N ARG A 33 -6.96 33.24 5.10
CA ARG A 33 -7.03 31.85 5.65
C ARG A 33 -8.41 31.54 6.24
N ILE A 34 -9.42 32.35 5.92
CA ILE A 34 -10.79 32.16 6.44
C ILE A 34 -11.69 31.71 5.30
N LEU A 35 -12.31 30.56 5.48
CA LEU A 35 -13.34 30.01 4.62
C LEU A 35 -14.71 30.29 5.26
N ARG A 36 -15.54 31.13 4.62
CA ARG A 36 -16.92 31.39 5.03
C ARG A 36 -17.85 30.51 4.20
N VAL A 37 -18.74 29.82 4.87
CA VAL A 37 -19.59 28.81 4.24
C VAL A 37 -21.05 29.05 4.59
N LYS A 38 -21.89 29.01 3.56
CA LYS A 38 -23.33 28.82 3.68
C LYS A 38 -23.66 27.47 3.06
N GLU A 39 -24.20 26.58 3.85
CA GLU A 39 -24.42 25.20 3.46
C GLU A 39 -25.86 24.77 3.74
N LYS A 40 -26.44 24.07 2.76
CA LYS A 40 -27.75 23.44 2.90
C LYS A 40 -27.59 21.95 2.70
N ILE A 41 -27.84 21.18 3.75
CA ILE A 41 -27.81 19.71 3.73
C ILE A 41 -29.25 19.19 3.66
N VAL A 42 -29.57 18.43 2.64
CA VAL A 42 -30.79 17.60 2.58
C VAL A 42 -30.39 16.21 3.03
N TYR A 43 -30.67 15.91 4.29
CA TYR A 43 -30.29 14.64 4.92
C TYR A 43 -31.45 13.64 4.85
N HIS A 44 -31.16 12.42 4.43
CA HIS A 44 -32.10 11.29 4.42
C HIS A 44 -31.71 10.29 5.49
N ASN A 45 -32.63 9.96 6.38
CA ASN A 45 -32.40 8.92 7.36
C ASN A 45 -32.51 7.53 6.70
N THR A 46 -31.36 7.02 6.23
CA THR A 46 -31.24 5.67 5.67
C THR A 46 -30.95 4.62 6.74
N SER A 47 -30.79 5.03 8.02
CA SER A 47 -30.58 4.13 9.15
C SER A 47 -31.84 3.33 9.49
N GLN A 48 -31.68 2.28 10.27
CA GLN A 48 -32.80 1.48 10.80
C GLN A 48 -33.40 2.09 12.09
N LYS A 49 -32.79 3.17 12.61
CA LYS A 49 -33.17 3.84 13.86
C LYS A 49 -33.85 5.16 13.62
N TYR A 50 -34.66 5.58 14.58
CA TYR A 50 -35.19 6.94 14.67
C TYR A 50 -34.10 7.83 15.25
N LEU A 51 -33.81 8.96 14.60
CA LEU A 51 -32.74 9.86 14.98
C LEU A 51 -33.28 11.09 15.70
N SER A 52 -32.78 11.36 16.89
CA SER A 52 -33.05 12.59 17.66
C SER A 52 -32.01 13.69 17.36
N SER A 53 -30.88 13.31 16.76
CA SER A 53 -29.81 14.22 16.33
C SER A 53 -29.17 13.72 15.05
N ILE A 54 -28.49 14.62 14.33
CA ILE A 54 -27.64 14.30 13.18
C ILE A 54 -26.21 14.59 13.57
N LYS A 55 -25.31 13.61 13.38
CA LYS A 55 -23.88 13.76 13.56
C LYS A 55 -23.25 14.38 12.31
N LEU A 56 -22.62 15.54 12.46
CA LEU A 56 -21.79 16.19 11.45
C LEU A 56 -20.32 16.04 11.81
N LEU A 57 -19.50 15.70 10.84
CA LEU A 57 -18.05 15.56 10.99
C LEU A 57 -17.38 16.93 10.84
N ASN A 58 -16.47 17.26 11.75
CA ASN A 58 -15.71 18.49 11.79
C ASN A 58 -14.20 18.17 11.77
N LEU A 59 -13.67 17.91 10.55
CA LEU A 59 -12.26 17.55 10.39
C LEU A 59 -11.30 18.65 10.90
N VAL A 60 -11.71 19.91 10.83
CA VAL A 60 -10.85 21.04 11.24
C VAL A 60 -10.50 20.96 12.72
N ALA A 61 -11.35 20.36 13.53
CA ALA A 61 -11.08 20.12 14.95
C ALA A 61 -9.81 19.29 15.20
N ALA A 62 -9.43 18.42 14.26
CA ALA A 62 -8.18 17.64 14.36
C ALA A 62 -6.90 18.51 14.35
N TYR A 63 -6.99 19.77 13.88
CA TYR A 63 -5.84 20.68 13.77
C TYR A 63 -5.82 21.79 14.82
N GLN A 64 -6.73 21.78 15.80
CA GLN A 64 -6.94 22.97 16.65
C GLN A 64 -6.01 23.06 17.84
N ASN A 65 -5.44 21.96 18.32
CA ASN A 65 -4.62 21.96 19.53
C ASN A 65 -3.59 20.81 19.56
N ARG A 66 -2.90 20.68 20.71
CA ARG A 66 -1.82 19.70 20.90
C ARG A 66 -2.27 18.35 21.49
N HIS A 67 -3.58 18.06 21.55
CA HIS A 67 -4.11 16.86 22.18
C HIS A 67 -4.96 16.00 21.23
N THR A 68 -4.92 16.29 19.93
CA THR A 68 -5.72 15.60 18.92
C THR A 68 -5.13 14.23 18.53
N ASN A 69 -5.96 13.33 18.03
CA ASN A 69 -5.53 12.03 17.52
C ASN A 69 -4.61 12.19 16.30
N LEU A 70 -4.86 13.19 15.45
CA LEU A 70 -3.99 13.53 14.33
C LEU A 70 -2.56 13.88 14.81
N LEU A 71 -2.43 14.70 15.87
CA LEU A 71 -1.12 15.01 16.41
C LEU A 71 -0.40 13.76 16.92
N ARG A 72 -1.10 12.90 17.69
CA ARG A 72 -0.52 11.64 18.18
C ARG A 72 0.04 10.82 17.00
N ARG A 73 -0.74 10.65 15.93
CA ARG A 73 -0.32 9.93 14.73
C ARG A 73 0.91 10.57 14.08
N LYS A 74 0.93 11.90 13.94
CA LYS A 74 2.10 12.62 13.40
C LYS A 74 3.37 12.40 14.21
N LEU A 75 3.25 12.36 15.55
CA LEU A 75 4.39 12.08 16.43
C LEU A 75 4.88 10.63 16.32
N GLU A 76 3.98 9.65 16.18
CA GLU A 76 4.32 8.25 15.87
C GLU A 76 5.11 8.15 14.56
N ASP A 77 4.73 8.94 13.56
CA ASP A 77 5.43 9.08 12.27
C ASP A 77 6.71 9.93 12.35
N ARG A 78 7.11 10.39 13.54
CA ARG A 78 8.25 11.28 13.77
C ARG A 78 8.14 12.64 13.08
N LYS A 79 6.91 13.12 12.84
CA LYS A 79 6.60 14.45 12.29
C LYS A 79 6.17 15.36 13.43
N THR A 80 6.90 16.45 13.63
CA THR A 80 6.72 17.33 14.80
C THR A 80 6.12 18.70 14.45
N ASP A 81 5.82 18.97 13.18
CA ASP A 81 5.36 20.28 12.70
C ASP A 81 4.09 20.75 13.41
N LEU A 82 3.10 19.86 13.60
CA LEU A 82 1.85 20.19 14.30
C LEU A 82 2.09 20.40 15.80
N TYR A 83 3.04 19.70 16.41
CA TYR A 83 3.38 19.88 17.82
C TYR A 83 3.96 21.27 18.12
N TYR A 84 4.82 21.77 17.21
CA TYR A 84 5.42 23.10 17.32
C TYR A 84 4.64 24.20 16.61
N ALA A 85 3.41 23.92 16.15
CA ALA A 85 2.59 24.85 15.44
C ALA A 85 2.31 26.13 16.25
N LYS A 86 2.35 27.27 15.57
CA LYS A 86 1.90 28.55 16.12
C LYS A 86 0.38 28.63 16.02
N GLU A 87 -0.23 29.43 16.87
CA GLU A 87 -1.69 29.56 16.92
C GLU A 87 -2.32 30.01 15.59
N ASN A 88 -1.63 30.88 14.86
CA ASN A 88 -2.09 31.33 13.54
C ASN A 88 -1.97 30.26 12.45
N GLU A 89 -1.26 29.16 12.69
CA GLU A 89 -1.10 28.02 11.76
C GLU A 89 -2.15 26.92 11.98
N LEU A 90 -2.78 26.89 13.15
CA LEU A 90 -3.79 25.90 13.53
C LEU A 90 -5.12 26.14 12.79
N GLY A 91 -5.89 25.05 12.63
CA GLY A 91 -7.24 25.11 12.11
C GLY A 91 -8.29 25.22 13.21
N GLN A 92 -9.43 25.86 12.94
CA GLN A 92 -10.50 26.01 13.89
C GLN A 92 -11.83 26.32 13.22
N LEU A 93 -12.92 25.75 13.72
CA LEU A 93 -14.28 26.20 13.46
C LEU A 93 -14.56 27.41 14.35
N LEU A 94 -14.76 28.60 13.73
CA LEU A 94 -14.83 29.85 14.47
C LEU A 94 -16.23 30.16 15.01
N ASN A 95 -17.25 29.87 14.21
CA ASN A 95 -18.66 30.08 14.54
C ASN A 95 -19.51 29.07 13.76
N LEU A 96 -20.70 28.79 14.26
CA LEU A 96 -21.68 27.94 13.59
C LEU A 96 -23.10 28.42 13.96
N THR A 97 -23.92 28.62 12.94
CA THR A 97 -25.36 28.78 13.12
C THR A 97 -26.09 27.71 12.33
N ILE A 98 -27.14 27.14 12.90
CA ILE A 98 -27.97 26.10 12.28
C ILE A 98 -29.44 26.55 12.34
N ASN A 99 -30.07 26.66 11.18
CA ASN A 99 -31.45 27.18 11.04
C ASN A 99 -31.65 28.50 11.80
N ASN A 100 -30.68 29.41 11.68
CA ASN A 100 -30.60 30.73 12.34
C ASN A 100 -30.35 30.68 13.89
N ASN A 101 -30.13 29.52 14.48
CA ASN A 101 -29.78 29.39 15.88
C ASN A 101 -28.25 29.27 16.03
N ALA A 102 -27.62 30.12 16.83
CA ALA A 102 -26.19 30.06 17.09
C ALA A 102 -25.87 28.84 17.96
N ILE A 103 -24.84 28.10 17.56
CA ILE A 103 -24.25 27.01 18.33
C ILE A 103 -22.94 27.55 18.93
N THR A 104 -22.85 27.52 20.23
CA THR A 104 -21.68 28.02 20.98
C THR A 104 -20.85 26.89 21.62
N ASP A 105 -21.52 25.78 21.88
CA ASP A 105 -20.92 24.66 22.59
C ASP A 105 -20.33 23.64 21.61
N ASN A 106 -19.26 22.99 22.03
CA ASN A 106 -18.64 21.84 21.33
C ASN A 106 -18.09 22.12 19.91
N LEU A 107 -17.89 23.40 19.52
CA LEU A 107 -17.31 23.73 18.22
C LEU A 107 -15.93 23.09 17.96
N ASN A 108 -15.27 22.69 19.04
CA ASN A 108 -13.95 22.08 19.02
C ASN A 108 -13.97 20.54 18.94
N GLU A 109 -15.15 19.94 18.90
CA GLU A 109 -15.28 18.50 18.81
C GLU A 109 -15.23 18.02 17.35
N GLU A 110 -14.64 16.84 17.14
CA GLU A 110 -14.57 16.21 15.81
C GLU A 110 -15.95 15.72 15.34
N ASN A 111 -16.87 15.44 16.30
CA ASN A 111 -18.23 15.00 16.04
C ASN A 111 -19.22 16.01 16.63
N LEU A 112 -19.98 16.69 15.76
CA LEU A 112 -20.98 17.67 16.15
C LEU A 112 -22.37 17.02 16.09
N TYR A 113 -23.00 16.81 17.25
CA TYR A 113 -24.36 16.26 17.34
C TYR A 113 -25.38 17.39 17.30
N ILE A 114 -26.09 17.51 16.21
CA ILE A 114 -27.10 18.55 15.95
C ILE A 114 -28.47 18.03 16.36
N PRO A 115 -29.07 18.52 17.46
CA PRO A 115 -30.37 18.07 17.90
C PRO A 115 -31.45 18.44 16.89
N LEU A 116 -32.39 17.53 16.67
CA LEU A 116 -33.53 17.75 15.78
C LEU A 116 -34.76 18.20 16.60
N GLU A 117 -35.50 19.17 16.10
CA GLU A 117 -36.76 19.62 16.72
C GLU A 117 -37.79 18.49 16.80
N LYS A 118 -37.75 17.58 15.82
CA LYS A 118 -38.59 16.36 15.77
C LYS A 118 -37.73 15.17 15.42
N THR A 119 -38.01 14.05 16.07
CA THR A 119 -37.37 12.78 15.77
C THR A 119 -37.59 12.41 14.30
N LEU A 120 -36.51 12.14 13.58
CA LEU A 120 -36.52 11.79 12.17
C LEU A 120 -36.67 10.27 12.02
N LYS A 121 -37.80 9.83 11.46
CA LYS A 121 -38.06 8.42 11.25
C LYS A 121 -37.23 7.87 10.09
N THR A 122 -37.10 6.54 10.06
CA THR A 122 -36.47 5.83 8.93
C THR A 122 -37.13 6.24 7.60
N LYS A 123 -36.33 6.50 6.58
CA LYS A 123 -36.73 6.98 5.23
C LYS A 123 -37.31 8.41 5.19
N GLU A 124 -37.41 9.11 6.30
CA GLU A 124 -37.73 10.53 6.31
C GLU A 124 -36.51 11.39 5.96
N LYS A 125 -36.76 12.62 5.53
CA LYS A 125 -35.71 13.62 5.25
C LYS A 125 -35.88 14.85 6.10
N THR A 126 -34.77 15.53 6.37
CA THR A 126 -34.75 16.85 6.97
C THR A 126 -33.80 17.78 6.24
N ILE A 127 -33.90 19.06 6.49
CA ILE A 127 -33.04 20.07 5.91
C ILE A 127 -32.34 20.80 7.04
N LEU A 128 -31.01 20.88 6.95
CA LEU A 128 -30.19 21.71 7.81
C LEU A 128 -29.62 22.86 6.97
N ASN A 129 -29.80 24.11 7.45
CA ASN A 129 -29.14 25.28 6.87
C ASN A 129 -28.07 25.73 7.86
N LEU A 130 -26.81 25.69 7.40
CA LEU A 130 -25.66 26.05 8.22
C LEU A 130 -24.99 27.30 7.67
N GLU A 131 -24.56 28.18 8.56
CA GLU A 131 -23.62 29.27 8.26
C GLU A 131 -22.47 29.20 9.26
N TYR A 132 -21.23 29.15 8.74
CA TYR A 132 -20.05 29.01 9.58
C TYR A 132 -18.80 29.59 8.92
N SER A 133 -17.77 29.77 9.73
CA SER A 133 -16.45 30.18 9.28
C SER A 133 -15.37 29.26 9.82
N ILE A 134 -14.43 28.91 8.97
CA ILE A 134 -13.30 28.04 9.30
C ILE A 134 -12.00 28.80 9.10
N LYS A 135 -11.14 28.77 10.09
CA LYS A 135 -9.74 29.12 9.95
C LYS A 135 -8.99 27.90 9.40
N ILE A 136 -8.42 28.04 8.20
CA ILE A 136 -7.75 26.95 7.51
C ILE A 136 -6.37 26.69 8.11
N PRO A 137 -6.04 25.43 8.47
CA PRO A 137 -4.73 25.05 8.99
C PRO A 137 -3.63 25.20 7.93
N ASP A 138 -2.38 25.20 8.38
CA ASP A 138 -1.23 25.18 7.49
C ASP A 138 -1.06 23.83 6.79
N ALA A 139 -0.83 23.85 5.47
CA ALA A 139 -0.66 22.66 4.66
C ALA A 139 0.58 21.81 5.03
N LYS A 140 1.56 22.39 5.75
CA LYS A 140 2.77 21.67 6.18
C LYS A 140 2.47 20.46 7.07
N PHE A 141 1.32 20.45 7.79
CA PHE A 141 0.97 19.36 8.71
C PHE A 141 0.59 18.07 8.00
N THR A 142 -0.17 18.18 6.91
CA THR A 142 -0.75 17.01 6.21
C THR A 142 -0.64 17.10 4.68
N GLY A 143 -0.30 18.27 4.16
CA GLY A 143 -0.41 18.63 2.74
C GLY A 143 -1.74 19.29 2.39
N TYR A 144 -2.78 19.13 3.23
CA TYR A 144 -4.07 19.80 3.09
C TYR A 144 -4.13 21.03 3.98
N GLY A 145 -4.67 22.13 3.44
CA GLY A 145 -4.77 23.40 4.12
C GLY A 145 -4.20 24.56 3.30
N ALA A 146 -3.68 25.57 4.00
CA ALA A 146 -3.09 26.77 3.40
C ALA A 146 -1.61 26.56 3.10
N GLY A 147 -1.26 26.48 1.82
CA GLY A 147 0.11 26.53 1.34
C GLY A 147 0.54 27.96 0.99
N GLU A 148 1.77 28.11 0.49
CA GLU A 148 2.33 29.40 0.09
C GLU A 148 1.56 30.01 -1.10
N ASN A 149 1.38 29.24 -2.16
CA ASN A 149 0.75 29.69 -3.41
C ASN A 149 -0.64 29.08 -3.65
N ASP A 150 -1.05 28.11 -2.84
CA ASP A 150 -2.27 27.34 -3.02
C ASP A 150 -2.98 27.05 -1.69
N TYR A 151 -4.23 26.66 -1.79
CA TYR A 151 -4.98 25.99 -0.74
C TYR A 151 -5.49 24.68 -1.33
N LEU A 152 -5.23 23.58 -0.66
CA LEU A 152 -5.85 22.30 -0.98
C LEU A 152 -6.78 21.92 0.17
N LEU A 153 -8.08 21.94 -0.11
CA LEU A 153 -9.13 21.70 0.87
C LEU A 153 -9.71 20.31 0.66
N LYS A 154 -9.63 19.44 1.65
CA LYS A 154 -10.29 18.14 1.68
C LYS A 154 -10.98 17.98 3.01
N ASN A 155 -12.27 17.66 3.00
CA ASN A 155 -13.08 17.47 4.21
C ASN A 155 -13.17 18.70 5.13
N PHE A 156 -13.06 19.91 4.60
CA PHE A 156 -13.21 21.14 5.39
C PHE A 156 -14.68 21.62 5.50
N PHE A 157 -15.63 20.95 4.84
CA PHE A 157 -17.05 21.21 5.03
C PHE A 157 -17.61 20.30 6.13
N LEU A 158 -18.67 20.78 6.81
CA LEU A 158 -19.37 20.00 7.82
C LEU A 158 -20.31 19.02 7.14
N VAL A 159 -20.02 17.73 7.15
CA VAL A 159 -20.77 16.73 6.42
C VAL A 159 -21.29 15.61 7.32
N PRO A 160 -22.48 15.03 7.04
CA PRO A 160 -22.94 13.85 7.76
C PRO A 160 -21.99 12.66 7.56
N ASP A 161 -21.78 11.85 8.59
CA ASP A 161 -21.06 10.60 8.46
C ASP A 161 -21.84 9.61 7.57
N SER A 162 -21.34 9.35 6.38
CA SER A 162 -22.00 8.45 5.43
C SER A 162 -21.90 6.97 5.81
N PHE A 163 -20.95 6.61 6.66
CA PHE A 163 -20.69 5.23 7.06
C PHE A 163 -21.34 4.84 8.40
N ASP A 164 -21.56 5.80 9.30
CA ASP A 164 -22.24 5.57 10.57
C ASP A 164 -23.56 6.35 10.64
N ARG A 165 -24.56 5.87 9.91
CA ARG A 165 -25.90 6.48 9.87
C ARG A 165 -26.71 6.28 11.15
N ASN A 166 -26.29 5.38 12.01
CA ASN A 166 -26.97 5.12 13.29
C ASN A 166 -26.44 6.04 14.42
N ASN A 167 -25.40 6.81 14.20
CA ASN A 167 -24.68 7.62 15.19
C ASN A 167 -24.19 6.78 16.39
N GLU A 168 -23.63 5.60 16.13
CA GLU A 168 -23.25 4.64 17.16
C GLU A 168 -21.80 4.84 17.66
N THR A 169 -20.93 5.38 16.80
CA THR A 169 -19.50 5.53 17.09
C THR A 169 -19.00 6.91 16.77
N ASP A 170 -18.19 7.49 17.65
CA ASP A 170 -17.48 8.72 17.35
C ASP A 170 -16.35 8.46 16.35
N LYS A 171 -16.22 9.37 15.38
CA LYS A 171 -15.08 9.41 14.47
C LYS A 171 -13.92 10.12 15.15
N HIS A 172 -12.73 9.56 14.97
CA HIS A 172 -11.47 10.19 15.36
C HIS A 172 -10.60 10.37 14.14
N PHE A 173 -10.26 11.61 13.83
CA PHE A 173 -9.44 11.91 12.67
C PHE A 173 -7.96 11.63 12.97
N VAL A 174 -7.50 10.49 12.54
CA VAL A 174 -6.11 10.04 12.67
C VAL A 174 -5.35 10.28 11.38
N ASP A 175 -5.98 10.02 10.24
CA ASP A 175 -5.48 10.31 8.91
C ASP A 175 -6.54 11.03 8.07
N ILE A 176 -6.09 11.94 7.21
CA ILE A 176 -6.95 12.76 6.35
C ILE A 176 -7.31 12.03 5.05
N GLU A 177 -6.63 10.92 4.77
CA GLU A 177 -6.91 10.12 3.59
C GLU A 177 -8.11 9.18 3.74
N GLU A 178 -8.66 9.06 4.95
CA GLU A 178 -9.91 8.32 5.16
C GLU A 178 -11.06 8.99 4.40
N ASN A 179 -11.95 8.17 3.82
CA ASN A 179 -13.17 8.67 3.19
C ASN A 179 -14.28 8.79 4.23
N TYR A 180 -15.03 9.89 4.15
CA TYR A 180 -16.16 10.16 5.05
C TYR A 180 -17.48 10.22 4.31
N ASN A 181 -17.46 10.43 3.00
CA ASN A 181 -18.63 10.55 2.15
C ASN A 181 -18.71 9.44 1.12
N THR A 182 -19.92 9.04 0.80
CA THR A 182 -20.23 8.14 -0.30
C THR A 182 -21.59 8.48 -0.88
N ASN A 183 -21.75 8.32 -2.19
CA ASN A 183 -23.00 8.45 -2.91
C ASN A 183 -23.78 9.75 -2.58
N THR A 184 -23.05 10.85 -2.40
CA THR A 184 -23.60 12.17 -2.01
C THR A 184 -23.55 13.13 -3.20
N PHE A 185 -24.67 13.83 -3.43
CA PHE A 185 -24.70 14.89 -4.43
C PHE A 185 -24.21 16.21 -3.85
N TYR A 186 -23.24 16.81 -4.53
CA TYR A 186 -22.74 18.15 -4.19
C TYR A 186 -23.04 19.17 -5.28
N LYS A 187 -23.35 20.40 -4.86
CA LYS A 187 -23.28 21.59 -5.70
C LYS A 187 -22.55 22.68 -4.93
N ILE A 188 -21.38 23.08 -5.42
CA ILE A 188 -20.48 24.01 -4.74
C ILE A 188 -20.25 25.22 -5.62
N ASP A 189 -20.66 26.39 -5.14
CA ASP A 189 -20.36 27.70 -5.69
C ASP A 189 -19.21 28.31 -4.87
N PHE A 190 -18.02 28.39 -5.47
CA PHE A 190 -16.80 28.74 -4.75
C PHE A 190 -16.25 30.09 -5.20
N THR A 191 -16.17 31.04 -4.26
CA THR A 191 -15.61 32.36 -4.47
C THR A 191 -14.22 32.49 -3.89
N SER A 192 -13.29 33.02 -4.65
CA SER A 192 -11.92 33.33 -4.18
C SER A 192 -11.31 34.43 -5.05
N SER A 193 -10.45 35.25 -4.46
CA SER A 193 -9.61 36.22 -5.18
C SER A 193 -8.54 35.56 -6.05
N ARG A 194 -8.19 34.28 -5.76
CA ARG A 194 -7.25 33.54 -6.57
C ARG A 194 -7.89 33.09 -7.88
N GLN A 195 -7.07 33.08 -8.94
CA GLN A 195 -7.55 32.88 -10.31
C GLN A 195 -8.04 31.45 -10.55
N PHE A 196 -7.27 30.46 -10.10
CA PHE A 196 -7.52 29.06 -10.44
C PHE A 196 -8.23 28.34 -9.28
N VAL A 197 -9.40 27.80 -9.56
CA VAL A 197 -10.13 26.93 -8.63
C VAL A 197 -10.44 25.64 -9.38
N LYS A 198 -10.09 24.50 -8.80
CA LYS A 198 -10.29 23.16 -9.34
C LYS A 198 -10.90 22.26 -8.28
N SER A 199 -11.62 21.24 -8.69
CA SER A 199 -12.19 20.21 -7.79
C SER A 199 -12.15 18.84 -8.46
N ASN A 200 -12.25 17.78 -7.67
CA ASN A 200 -12.53 16.44 -8.18
C ASN A 200 -13.97 16.29 -8.71
N LEU A 201 -14.88 17.22 -8.38
CA LEU A 201 -16.21 17.32 -8.99
C LEU A 201 -16.13 17.94 -10.41
N PRO A 202 -17.06 17.58 -11.33
CA PRO A 202 -17.22 18.27 -12.61
C PRO A 202 -17.51 19.76 -12.44
N GLU A 203 -16.87 20.61 -13.25
CA GLU A 203 -17.15 22.04 -13.33
C GLU A 203 -18.30 22.27 -14.29
N THR A 204 -19.44 22.77 -13.81
CA THR A 204 -20.64 23.02 -14.60
C THR A 204 -20.74 24.49 -15.10
N SER A 205 -20.08 25.39 -14.41
CA SER A 205 -19.88 26.79 -14.76
C SER A 205 -18.61 27.29 -14.05
N PRO A 206 -18.03 28.44 -14.45
CA PRO A 206 -16.81 28.94 -13.81
C PRO A 206 -16.90 28.98 -12.28
N LYS A 207 -16.03 28.19 -11.61
CA LYS A 207 -15.98 28.02 -10.16
C LYS A 207 -17.24 27.41 -9.53
N ILE A 208 -18.12 26.79 -10.32
CA ILE A 208 -19.29 26.04 -9.84
C ILE A 208 -19.10 24.59 -10.20
N PHE A 209 -19.04 23.77 -9.18
CA PHE A 209 -18.80 22.31 -9.27
C PHE A 209 -20.06 21.56 -8.85
N SER A 210 -20.44 20.53 -9.60
CA SER A 210 -21.63 19.77 -9.27
C SER A 210 -21.54 18.33 -9.78
N GLY A 211 -21.95 17.39 -8.94
CA GLY A 211 -22.00 15.97 -9.28
C GLY A 211 -22.23 15.10 -8.08
N ILE A 212 -22.41 13.80 -8.33
CA ILE A 212 -22.42 12.76 -7.30
C ILE A 212 -20.96 12.33 -7.13
N ILE A 213 -20.54 12.20 -5.90
CA ILE A 213 -19.21 11.73 -5.58
C ILE A 213 -19.30 10.58 -4.56
N ASP A 214 -18.42 9.66 -4.75
CA ASP A 214 -18.26 8.45 -3.94
C ASP A 214 -16.94 8.48 -3.15
N ASN A 215 -16.37 9.66 -3.06
CA ASN A 215 -15.16 9.99 -2.33
C ASN A 215 -15.34 11.37 -1.70
N ASP A 216 -14.38 11.83 -0.93
CA ASP A 216 -14.45 13.16 -0.34
C ASP A 216 -14.20 14.25 -1.39
N VAL A 217 -14.85 15.39 -1.16
CA VAL A 217 -14.65 16.57 -2.01
C VAL A 217 -13.27 17.16 -1.77
N GLU A 218 -12.54 17.35 -2.87
CA GLU A 218 -11.27 18.08 -2.88
C GLU A 218 -11.42 19.38 -3.69
N ILE A 219 -10.94 20.49 -3.14
CA ILE A 219 -10.92 21.80 -3.82
C ILE A 219 -9.51 22.36 -3.73
N LEU A 220 -8.93 22.64 -4.89
CA LEU A 220 -7.69 23.40 -5.04
C LEU A 220 -8.01 24.84 -5.36
N VAL A 221 -7.38 25.79 -4.66
CA VAL A 221 -7.44 27.23 -4.95
C VAL A 221 -6.00 27.73 -5.11
N SER A 222 -5.62 28.13 -6.32
CA SER A 222 -4.22 28.45 -6.66
C SER A 222 -4.07 29.79 -7.36
N THR A 223 -2.89 30.37 -7.21
CA THR A 223 -2.41 31.52 -8.01
C THR A 223 -1.68 31.08 -9.27
N THR A 224 -1.23 29.83 -9.34
CA THR A 224 -0.52 29.26 -10.48
C THR A 224 -1.46 28.40 -11.34
N PRO A 225 -1.27 28.40 -12.68
CA PRO A 225 -2.06 27.56 -13.56
C PRO A 225 -1.79 26.08 -13.30
N THR A 226 -2.81 25.26 -13.47
CA THR A 226 -2.74 23.80 -13.38
C THR A 226 -2.77 23.19 -14.77
N TYR A 227 -2.34 21.94 -14.88
CA TYR A 227 -2.36 21.19 -16.13
C TYR A 227 -3.58 20.27 -16.20
N GLN A 228 -4.18 20.14 -17.39
CA GLN A 228 -5.30 19.25 -17.64
C GLN A 228 -5.07 18.48 -18.94
N LEU A 229 -5.12 17.16 -18.87
CA LEU A 229 -5.15 16.27 -20.02
C LEU A 229 -6.58 15.87 -20.34
N THR A 230 -6.95 16.00 -21.60
CA THR A 230 -8.21 15.46 -22.13
C THR A 230 -7.88 14.37 -23.14
N THR A 231 -8.42 13.18 -22.96
CA THR A 231 -8.22 12.06 -23.86
C THR A 231 -9.55 11.39 -24.22
N GLU A 232 -9.60 10.70 -25.35
CA GLU A 232 -10.76 9.92 -25.78
C GLU A 232 -10.40 8.44 -25.78
N ILE A 233 -11.20 7.64 -25.08
CA ILE A 233 -11.03 6.19 -25.00
C ILE A 233 -12.36 5.52 -25.34
N ASP A 234 -12.36 4.74 -26.42
CA ASP A 234 -13.53 4.06 -26.97
C ASP A 234 -14.74 5.01 -27.20
N GLY A 235 -14.47 6.21 -27.75
CA GLY A 235 -15.49 7.20 -28.09
C GLY A 235 -16.02 8.00 -26.87
N LYS A 236 -15.45 7.81 -25.68
CA LYS A 236 -15.78 8.58 -24.46
C LYS A 236 -14.64 9.51 -24.06
N LYS A 237 -15.01 10.74 -23.71
CA LYS A 237 -14.07 11.74 -23.24
C LYS A 237 -13.75 11.53 -21.77
N HIS A 238 -12.46 11.53 -21.42
CA HIS A 238 -11.95 11.44 -20.06
C HIS A 238 -11.02 12.61 -19.78
N ILE A 239 -11.11 13.17 -18.58
CA ILE A 239 -10.32 14.31 -18.13
C ILE A 239 -9.45 13.86 -16.96
N VAL A 240 -8.14 14.07 -17.08
CA VAL A 240 -7.20 13.95 -15.95
C VAL A 240 -6.76 15.36 -15.60
N ASP A 241 -7.17 15.83 -14.44
CA ASP A 241 -6.93 17.19 -13.95
C ASP A 241 -5.82 17.14 -12.89
N PHE A 242 -4.66 17.73 -13.20
CA PHE A 242 -3.52 17.79 -12.31
C PHE A 242 -3.61 19.06 -11.48
N GLY A 243 -3.76 18.94 -10.18
CA GLY A 243 -3.83 20.06 -9.24
C GLY A 243 -2.49 20.79 -9.04
N TYR A 244 -1.63 20.81 -10.07
CA TYR A 244 -0.32 21.49 -10.07
C TYR A 244 0.11 21.81 -11.51
N SER A 245 1.10 22.69 -11.62
CA SER A 245 1.74 22.95 -12.91
C SER A 245 2.70 21.82 -13.29
N VAL A 246 2.74 21.51 -14.58
CA VAL A 246 3.59 20.45 -15.16
C VAL A 246 4.53 21.09 -16.17
N SER A 247 5.80 20.71 -16.18
CA SER A 247 6.79 21.19 -17.16
C SER A 247 6.40 20.76 -18.59
N GLU A 248 6.79 21.50 -19.61
CA GLU A 248 6.50 21.13 -21.01
C GLU A 248 7.06 19.75 -21.40
N GLU A 249 8.19 19.36 -20.81
CA GLU A 249 8.78 18.03 -21.03
C GLU A 249 7.93 16.93 -20.40
N ASP A 250 7.51 17.13 -19.15
CA ASP A 250 6.65 16.17 -18.46
C ASP A 250 5.27 16.09 -19.11
N GLN A 251 4.74 17.20 -19.65
CA GLN A 251 3.47 17.20 -20.38
C GLN A 251 3.48 16.24 -21.56
N LYS A 252 4.54 16.26 -22.36
CA LYS A 252 4.70 15.34 -23.51
C LYS A 252 4.69 13.87 -23.08
N ASN A 253 5.36 13.57 -21.97
CA ASN A 253 5.35 12.22 -21.43
C ASN A 253 3.98 11.81 -20.90
N ILE A 254 3.30 12.71 -20.18
CA ILE A 254 1.94 12.50 -19.67
C ILE A 254 0.94 12.29 -20.84
N GLU A 255 1.01 13.11 -21.88
CA GLU A 255 0.17 13.00 -23.08
C GLU A 255 0.36 11.66 -23.80
N PHE A 256 1.56 11.08 -23.73
CA PHE A 256 1.84 9.78 -24.30
C PHE A 256 1.39 8.62 -23.42
N TYR A 257 1.80 8.60 -22.14
CA TYR A 257 1.59 7.44 -21.27
C TYR A 257 0.20 7.36 -20.66
N VAL A 258 -0.37 8.47 -20.19
CA VAL A 258 -1.64 8.43 -19.46
C VAL A 258 -2.81 7.86 -20.28
N PRO A 259 -2.98 8.16 -21.57
CA PRO A 259 -4.03 7.51 -22.37
C PRO A 259 -3.85 6.00 -22.48
N LEU A 260 -2.60 5.50 -22.59
CA LEU A 260 -2.29 4.06 -22.63
C LEU A 260 -2.60 3.39 -21.29
N GLN A 261 -2.28 4.05 -20.20
CA GLN A 261 -2.56 3.60 -18.83
C GLN A 261 -4.08 3.50 -18.58
N LEU A 262 -4.82 4.53 -18.95
CA LEU A 262 -6.27 4.55 -18.81
C LEU A 262 -6.92 3.45 -19.66
N LYS A 263 -6.45 3.23 -20.87
CA LYS A 263 -6.95 2.12 -21.71
C LYS A 263 -6.66 0.77 -21.07
N PHE A 264 -5.43 0.57 -20.57
CA PHE A 264 -5.07 -0.65 -19.84
C PHE A 264 -5.98 -0.89 -18.63
N LEU A 265 -6.19 0.14 -17.80
CA LEU A 265 -7.04 0.04 -16.61
C LEU A 265 -8.51 -0.20 -16.98
N LYS A 266 -9.01 0.45 -18.05
CA LYS A 266 -10.36 0.20 -18.55
C LYS A 266 -10.57 -1.28 -18.94
N ASP A 267 -9.58 -1.88 -19.60
CA ASP A 267 -9.64 -3.30 -19.96
C ASP A 267 -9.73 -4.20 -18.72
N LYS A 268 -9.09 -3.78 -17.60
CA LYS A 268 -9.11 -4.53 -16.33
C LYS A 268 -10.37 -4.31 -15.50
N ILE A 269 -10.95 -3.12 -15.56
CA ILE A 269 -12.02 -2.65 -14.66
C ILE A 269 -13.38 -2.69 -15.36
N GLY A 270 -13.41 -2.51 -16.68
CA GLY A 270 -14.62 -2.44 -17.50
C GLY A 270 -15.13 -1.03 -17.79
N PHE A 271 -14.83 -0.03 -16.95
CA PHE A 271 -15.21 1.37 -17.18
C PHE A 271 -14.16 2.35 -16.60
N LEU A 272 -14.30 3.61 -16.94
CA LEU A 272 -13.50 4.71 -16.40
C LEU A 272 -14.42 5.87 -16.01
N PRO A 273 -14.09 6.62 -14.94
CA PRO A 273 -14.79 7.85 -14.60
C PRO A 273 -14.54 8.93 -15.67
N GLU A 274 -15.46 9.89 -15.79
CA GLU A 274 -15.28 11.01 -16.70
C GLU A 274 -14.12 11.92 -16.26
N LYS A 275 -13.87 12.04 -14.97
CA LYS A 275 -12.83 12.89 -14.40
C LYS A 275 -12.01 12.16 -13.34
N ILE A 276 -10.70 12.34 -13.42
CA ILE A 276 -9.71 11.93 -12.40
C ILE A 276 -8.99 13.20 -11.94
N PHE A 277 -8.91 13.44 -10.63
CA PHE A 277 -8.22 14.60 -10.07
C PHE A 277 -7.01 14.16 -9.27
N ILE A 278 -5.82 14.62 -9.66
CA ILE A 278 -4.54 14.29 -9.03
C ILE A 278 -3.99 15.54 -8.36
N SER A 279 -4.12 15.61 -7.04
CA SER A 279 -3.55 16.69 -6.26
C SER A 279 -2.02 16.56 -6.08
N ASN A 280 -1.37 17.66 -5.71
CA ASN A 280 0.06 17.66 -5.41
C ASN A 280 0.40 16.77 -4.19
N VAL A 281 -0.56 16.59 -3.26
CA VAL A 281 -0.41 15.67 -2.12
C VAL A 281 -0.35 14.23 -2.60
N LYS A 282 -1.26 13.83 -3.49
CA LYS A 282 -1.27 12.48 -4.08
C LYS A 282 0.01 12.20 -4.85
N LYS A 283 0.51 13.18 -5.61
CA LYS A 283 1.82 13.07 -6.29
C LYS A 283 2.97 12.84 -5.31
N LYS A 284 3.02 13.58 -4.20
CA LYS A 284 4.09 13.47 -3.20
C LYS A 284 4.00 12.18 -2.36
N LYS A 285 2.78 11.65 -2.18
CA LYS A 285 2.54 10.40 -1.46
C LYS A 285 2.60 9.15 -2.34
N ASN A 286 3.02 9.31 -3.60
CA ASN A 286 3.21 8.17 -4.48
C ASN A 286 4.12 7.14 -3.82
N ASP A 287 3.62 5.93 -3.70
CA ASP A 287 4.27 4.80 -3.03
C ASP A 287 4.87 3.79 -4.02
N PHE A 288 5.09 4.22 -5.27
CA PHE A 288 5.82 3.39 -6.21
C PHE A 288 7.27 3.25 -5.75
N PHE A 289 7.50 2.24 -4.94
CA PHE A 289 8.73 2.01 -4.18
C PHE A 289 9.95 1.77 -5.09
N GLY A 290 11.02 2.54 -4.86
CA GLY A 290 12.33 2.31 -5.50
C GLY A 290 12.48 2.94 -6.89
N ASN A 291 11.67 3.94 -7.23
CA ASN A 291 11.79 4.68 -8.48
C ASN A 291 12.69 5.94 -8.33
N ASP A 292 12.96 6.33 -7.09
CA ASP A 292 13.78 7.52 -6.82
C ASP A 292 15.23 7.36 -7.20
N ASP A 293 15.81 8.45 -7.69
CA ASP A 293 17.22 8.52 -7.98
C ASP A 293 18.05 8.47 -6.71
N ILE A 294 19.16 7.72 -6.75
CA ILE A 294 20.09 7.69 -5.63
C ILE A 294 20.99 8.93 -5.71
N LYS A 295 20.88 9.79 -4.72
CA LYS A 295 21.74 10.97 -4.57
C LYS A 295 22.95 10.61 -3.71
N PHE A 296 24.14 10.69 -4.28
CA PHE A 296 25.39 10.51 -3.55
C PHE A 296 26.29 11.72 -3.80
N TRP A 297 26.44 12.57 -2.77
CA TRP A 297 27.18 13.82 -2.82
C TRP A 297 26.70 14.74 -3.97
N LYS A 298 27.51 14.95 -5.02
CA LYS A 298 27.16 15.74 -6.20
C LYS A 298 26.58 14.89 -7.35
N TYR A 299 26.56 13.58 -7.21
CA TYR A 299 26.13 12.66 -8.25
C TYR A 299 24.68 12.23 -8.03
N LYS A 300 23.92 12.28 -9.11
CA LYS A 300 22.57 11.75 -9.21
C LYS A 300 22.62 10.46 -10.04
N LEU A 301 22.42 9.33 -9.42
CA LEU A 301 22.40 8.04 -10.09
C LEU A 301 20.95 7.68 -10.42
N GLN A 302 20.61 7.71 -11.70
CA GLN A 302 19.27 7.40 -12.19
C GLN A 302 19.06 5.89 -12.30
N LEU A 303 18.02 5.37 -11.63
CA LEU A 303 17.59 3.99 -11.79
C LEU A 303 16.88 3.79 -13.14
N PHE A 304 16.00 4.73 -13.48
CA PHE A 304 15.20 4.73 -14.70
C PHE A 304 15.30 6.09 -15.38
N THR A 305 15.00 6.15 -16.66
CA THR A 305 14.88 7.43 -17.39
C THR A 305 13.69 8.24 -16.88
N ASP A 306 13.70 9.55 -17.09
CA ASP A 306 12.60 10.40 -16.61
C ASP A 306 11.24 10.04 -17.25
N PRO A 307 11.14 9.67 -18.57
CA PRO A 307 9.91 9.13 -19.12
C PRO A 307 9.41 7.85 -18.43
N GLU A 308 10.29 6.88 -18.15
CA GLU A 308 9.93 5.64 -17.45
C GLU A 308 9.45 5.90 -16.03
N LYS A 309 10.05 6.86 -15.31
CA LYS A 309 9.58 7.25 -13.98
C LYS A 309 8.21 7.89 -14.05
N ILE A 310 7.99 8.81 -14.99
CA ILE A 310 6.70 9.44 -15.20
C ILE A 310 5.63 8.39 -15.49
N ASP A 311 5.90 7.43 -16.37
CA ASP A 311 4.97 6.35 -16.67
C ASP A 311 4.61 5.54 -15.41
N MET A 312 5.60 5.03 -14.70
CA MET A 312 5.39 4.21 -13.50
C MET A 312 4.69 5.00 -12.37
N ASP A 313 5.12 6.25 -12.12
CA ASP A 313 4.57 7.09 -11.06
C ASP A 313 3.09 7.43 -11.33
N TYR A 314 2.76 7.86 -12.54
CA TYR A 314 1.37 8.17 -12.87
C TYR A 314 0.49 6.95 -12.96
N PHE A 315 1.02 5.80 -13.41
CA PHE A 315 0.27 4.56 -13.34
C PHE A 315 -0.12 4.20 -11.90
N SER A 316 0.83 4.32 -10.97
CA SER A 316 0.59 4.06 -9.55
C SER A 316 -0.48 5.01 -8.96
N ILE A 317 -0.39 6.32 -9.25
CA ILE A 317 -1.34 7.31 -8.75
C ILE A 317 -2.73 7.08 -9.35
N ILE A 318 -2.83 6.91 -10.65
CA ILE A 318 -4.11 6.73 -11.35
C ILE A 318 -4.79 5.43 -10.91
N SER A 319 -4.04 4.33 -10.79
CA SER A 319 -4.60 3.06 -10.32
C SER A 319 -5.11 3.14 -8.88
N GLN A 320 -4.47 3.92 -7.99
CA GLN A 320 -4.97 4.17 -6.64
C GLN A 320 -6.26 4.99 -6.67
N GLU A 321 -6.29 6.08 -7.45
CA GLU A 321 -7.50 6.91 -7.59
C GLU A 321 -8.69 6.12 -8.10
N LEU A 322 -8.46 5.27 -9.11
CA LEU A 322 -9.52 4.41 -9.64
C LEU A 322 -9.97 3.39 -8.60
N ALA A 323 -9.06 2.71 -7.91
CA ALA A 323 -9.42 1.77 -6.87
C ALA A 323 -10.25 2.45 -5.77
N ASP A 324 -9.89 3.66 -5.38
CA ASP A 324 -10.59 4.43 -4.35
C ASP A 324 -11.96 4.94 -4.79
N GLN A 325 -12.16 5.19 -6.09
CA GLN A 325 -13.44 5.60 -6.65
C GLN A 325 -14.39 4.44 -6.91
N LEU A 326 -13.88 3.26 -7.24
CA LEU A 326 -14.68 2.12 -7.66
C LEU A 326 -15.18 1.26 -6.50
N PHE A 327 -14.42 1.23 -5.43
CA PHE A 327 -14.74 0.42 -4.28
C PHE A 327 -15.13 1.32 -3.11
N PHE A 328 -16.45 1.57 -2.98
CA PHE A 328 -16.99 2.20 -1.79
C PHE A 328 -16.76 1.29 -0.60
N SER A 329 -15.59 1.35 -0.06
CA SER A 329 -15.30 0.67 1.19
C SER A 329 -15.19 1.70 2.30
N ASN A 330 -15.68 1.35 3.48
CA ASN A 330 -15.18 2.00 4.67
C ASN A 330 -13.67 1.78 4.69
N LYS A 331 -12.88 2.77 4.25
CA LYS A 331 -11.42 2.66 4.20
C LYS A 331 -10.82 2.29 5.56
N LYS A 332 -11.48 2.65 6.64
CA LYS A 332 -11.06 2.29 7.99
C LYS A 332 -10.94 0.77 8.15
N GLU A 333 -11.87 0.00 7.58
CA GLU A 333 -11.97 -1.44 7.79
C GLU A 333 -11.56 -2.28 6.57
N ASN A 334 -11.77 -1.75 5.35
CA ASN A 334 -11.63 -2.52 4.11
C ASN A 334 -10.59 -1.94 3.13
N HIS A 335 -9.70 -1.06 3.62
CA HIS A 335 -8.64 -0.43 2.80
C HIS A 335 -7.81 -1.43 1.99
N TRP A 336 -7.63 -2.64 2.50
CA TRP A 336 -6.83 -3.68 1.88
C TRP A 336 -7.38 -4.15 0.53
N ILE A 337 -8.70 -4.06 0.28
CA ILE A 337 -9.30 -4.42 -1.02
C ILE A 337 -8.83 -3.45 -2.08
N ASN A 338 -8.99 -2.15 -1.85
CA ASN A 338 -8.57 -1.10 -2.78
C ASN A 338 -7.05 -1.13 -2.98
N ASN A 339 -6.30 -1.20 -1.90
CA ASN A 339 -4.85 -1.25 -1.89
C ASN A 339 -4.30 -2.50 -2.59
N GLY A 340 -4.91 -3.65 -2.36
CA GLY A 340 -4.54 -4.92 -3.00
C GLY A 340 -4.81 -4.92 -4.50
N LEU A 341 -5.98 -4.43 -4.93
CA LEU A 341 -6.33 -4.35 -6.35
C LEU A 341 -5.44 -3.36 -7.09
N LYS A 342 -5.18 -2.18 -6.51
CA LYS A 342 -4.22 -1.21 -7.03
C LYS A 342 -2.86 -1.89 -7.30
N THR A 343 -2.33 -2.59 -6.31
CA THR A 343 -1.03 -3.26 -6.44
C THR A 343 -1.07 -4.44 -7.43
N TYR A 344 -2.18 -5.18 -7.48
CA TYR A 344 -2.40 -6.20 -8.50
C TYR A 344 -2.33 -5.61 -9.92
N TRP A 345 -2.99 -4.50 -10.18
CA TRP A 345 -2.92 -3.82 -11.49
C TRP A 345 -1.52 -3.32 -11.81
N GLU A 346 -0.77 -2.82 -10.82
CA GLU A 346 0.63 -2.45 -11.00
C GLU A 346 1.48 -3.66 -11.41
N ILE A 347 1.33 -4.80 -10.74
CA ILE A 347 2.05 -6.03 -11.09
C ILE A 347 1.73 -6.42 -12.54
N GLN A 348 0.44 -6.41 -12.93
CA GLN A 348 0.05 -6.74 -14.30
C GLN A 348 0.61 -5.75 -15.33
N TYR A 349 0.65 -4.46 -15.00
CA TYR A 349 1.23 -3.41 -15.85
C TYR A 349 2.74 -3.62 -16.05
N LEU A 350 3.47 -3.85 -14.97
CA LEU A 350 4.90 -4.12 -15.02
C LEU A 350 5.23 -5.41 -15.78
N GLU A 351 4.46 -6.46 -15.59
CA GLU A 351 4.64 -7.72 -16.33
C GLU A 351 4.38 -7.56 -17.83
N LYS A 352 3.47 -6.67 -18.23
CA LYS A 352 3.15 -6.42 -19.63
C LYS A 352 4.17 -5.50 -20.32
N PHE A 353 4.54 -4.39 -19.69
CA PHE A 353 5.32 -3.32 -20.33
C PHE A 353 6.79 -3.28 -19.90
N TYR A 354 7.12 -3.83 -18.71
CA TYR A 354 8.43 -3.78 -18.08
C TYR A 354 8.99 -5.15 -17.71
N LYS A 355 8.56 -6.21 -18.40
CA LYS A 355 8.90 -7.61 -18.10
C LYS A 355 10.40 -7.87 -17.96
N ASP A 356 11.21 -7.26 -18.82
CA ASP A 356 12.67 -7.45 -18.85
C ASP A 356 13.44 -6.48 -17.96
N TYR A 357 12.74 -5.52 -17.34
CA TYR A 357 13.35 -4.53 -16.49
C TYR A 357 13.73 -5.11 -15.12
N LYS A 358 14.95 -4.79 -14.69
CA LYS A 358 15.48 -5.23 -13.40
C LYS A 358 15.27 -4.16 -12.34
N LEU A 359 15.18 -4.60 -11.07
CA LEU A 359 14.93 -3.74 -9.92
C LEU A 359 15.95 -2.60 -9.81
N LEU A 360 17.21 -2.83 -10.15
CA LEU A 360 18.27 -1.81 -10.11
C LEU A 360 18.36 -0.97 -11.40
N GLY A 361 17.51 -1.23 -12.41
CA GLY A 361 17.48 -0.46 -13.65
C GLY A 361 18.88 -0.19 -14.22
N ASN A 362 19.13 1.06 -14.60
CA ASN A 362 20.39 1.50 -15.21
C ASN A 362 21.62 1.39 -14.29
N LEU A 363 21.43 1.28 -12.97
CA LEU A 363 22.55 1.15 -12.02
C LEU A 363 23.37 -0.13 -12.21
N ILE A 364 22.79 -1.16 -12.81
CA ILE A 364 23.50 -2.42 -13.10
C ILE A 364 24.72 -2.17 -14.00
N ASP A 365 24.61 -1.19 -14.87
CA ASP A 365 25.64 -0.87 -15.87
C ASP A 365 26.62 0.22 -15.42
N TYR A 366 26.42 0.80 -14.23
CA TYR A 366 27.30 1.81 -13.69
C TYR A 366 28.69 1.24 -13.39
N LYS A 367 29.72 1.93 -13.90
CA LYS A 367 31.11 1.51 -13.78
C LYS A 367 31.84 2.30 -12.71
N ILE A 368 32.52 1.61 -11.81
CA ILE A 368 33.50 2.18 -10.87
C ILE A 368 34.87 1.58 -11.22
N LEU A 369 35.81 2.40 -11.58
CA LEU A 369 37.15 1.97 -12.02
C LEU A 369 37.11 0.89 -13.13
N GLY A 370 36.15 1.00 -14.06
CA GLY A 370 35.98 0.05 -15.17
C GLY A 370 35.20 -1.22 -14.83
N ILE A 371 34.90 -1.46 -13.56
CA ILE A 371 34.13 -2.63 -13.08
C ILE A 371 32.67 -2.24 -12.84
N LYS A 372 31.73 -3.14 -13.14
CA LYS A 372 30.30 -2.99 -12.84
C LYS A 372 29.96 -3.74 -11.54
N PRO A 373 30.14 -3.14 -10.34
CA PRO A 373 30.04 -3.85 -9.06
C PRO A 373 28.61 -4.34 -8.78
N LEU A 374 27.59 -3.57 -9.16
CA LEU A 374 26.19 -3.91 -8.92
C LEU A 374 25.69 -5.09 -9.78
N LYS A 375 26.37 -5.41 -10.89
CA LYS A 375 26.04 -6.60 -11.69
C LYS A 375 26.20 -7.90 -10.90
N TYR A 376 27.06 -7.91 -9.88
CA TYR A 376 27.30 -9.08 -9.01
C TYR A 376 26.30 -9.15 -7.84
N SER A 377 25.52 -8.11 -7.59
CA SER A 377 24.47 -8.12 -6.59
C SER A 377 23.30 -9.00 -7.02
N PHE A 378 22.65 -9.66 -6.06
CA PHE A 378 21.43 -10.43 -6.34
C PHE A 378 20.26 -9.51 -6.70
N PHE A 379 20.23 -8.28 -6.19
CA PHE A 379 19.24 -7.28 -6.59
C PHE A 379 19.22 -7.01 -8.10
N SER A 380 20.38 -7.14 -8.79
CA SER A 380 20.45 -6.96 -10.24
C SER A 380 19.74 -8.06 -11.04
N LYS A 381 19.38 -9.17 -10.41
CA LYS A 381 18.70 -10.30 -11.02
C LYS A 381 17.19 -10.25 -10.86
N LEU A 382 16.72 -9.51 -9.86
CA LEU A 382 15.30 -9.38 -9.58
C LEU A 382 14.60 -8.57 -10.68
N ASN A 383 13.43 -9.04 -11.10
CA ASN A 383 12.56 -8.29 -11.98
C ASN A 383 11.92 -7.12 -11.22
N LEU A 384 11.44 -6.13 -11.95
CA LEU A 384 10.87 -4.95 -11.34
C LEU A 384 9.64 -5.26 -10.48
N SER A 385 8.79 -6.21 -10.89
CA SER A 385 7.62 -6.65 -10.13
C SER A 385 7.95 -7.38 -8.82
N GLU A 386 9.17 -7.93 -8.67
CA GLU A 386 9.58 -8.62 -7.43
C GLU A 386 9.85 -7.65 -6.25
N ARG A 387 9.81 -6.34 -6.51
CA ARG A 387 9.96 -5.27 -5.51
C ARG A 387 8.95 -5.37 -4.37
N TYR A 388 7.71 -5.72 -4.69
CA TYR A 388 6.63 -5.82 -3.71
C TYR A 388 6.93 -6.85 -2.63
N GLY A 389 7.48 -8.01 -3.04
CA GLY A 389 7.90 -9.06 -2.13
C GLY A 389 8.98 -8.67 -1.12
N LEU A 390 9.84 -7.70 -1.46
CA LEU A 390 10.92 -7.27 -0.58
C LEU A 390 10.41 -6.51 0.66
N ALA A 391 9.41 -5.67 0.50
CA ALA A 391 8.89 -4.83 1.57
C ALA A 391 8.22 -5.66 2.67
N TYR A 392 7.28 -6.55 2.31
CA TYR A 392 6.62 -7.39 3.31
C TYR A 392 7.56 -8.43 3.93
N GLN A 393 8.51 -8.98 3.17
CA GLN A 393 9.52 -9.88 3.76
C GLN A 393 10.42 -9.16 4.77
N TYR A 394 10.79 -7.91 4.49
CA TYR A 394 11.57 -7.11 5.42
C TYR A 394 10.84 -6.91 6.74
N ILE A 395 9.57 -6.49 6.69
CA ILE A 395 8.79 -6.21 7.91
C ILE A 395 8.47 -7.49 8.70
N MET A 396 8.18 -8.60 8.00
CA MET A 396 8.02 -9.93 8.60
C MET A 396 9.30 -10.41 9.29
N ALA A 397 10.47 -10.22 8.67
CA ALA A 397 11.76 -10.60 9.25
C ALA A 397 12.10 -9.77 10.50
N GLN A 398 11.50 -8.60 10.68
CA GLN A 398 11.63 -7.78 11.89
C GLN A 398 10.55 -8.08 12.94
N ASN A 399 9.57 -8.95 12.65
CA ASN A 399 8.38 -9.20 13.46
C ASN A 399 7.58 -7.93 13.79
N LEU A 400 7.41 -7.07 12.79
CA LEU A 400 6.68 -5.80 12.87
C LEU A 400 5.48 -5.76 11.93
N ASP A 401 5.23 -6.85 11.18
CA ASP A 401 4.06 -7.02 10.34
C ASP A 401 2.78 -7.00 11.17
N GLN A 402 1.74 -6.41 10.63
CA GLN A 402 0.38 -6.35 11.18
C GLN A 402 -0.56 -7.19 10.31
N ASN A 403 -1.80 -7.38 10.74
CA ASN A 403 -2.79 -8.09 9.94
C ASN A 403 -3.16 -7.28 8.69
N ILE A 404 -3.58 -7.94 7.63
CA ILE A 404 -3.99 -7.28 6.38
C ILE A 404 -5.22 -6.39 6.63
N ASP A 405 -6.19 -6.87 7.41
CA ASP A 405 -7.40 -6.11 7.77
C ASP A 405 -7.29 -5.38 9.11
N GLU A 406 -6.08 -5.10 9.57
CA GLU A 406 -5.88 -4.23 10.73
C GLU A 406 -6.55 -2.88 10.47
N ASN A 407 -7.20 -2.33 11.49
CA ASN A 407 -7.83 -1.03 11.36
C ASN A 407 -6.80 0.03 10.94
N LEU A 408 -7.13 0.86 9.94
CA LEU A 408 -6.22 1.87 9.41
C LEU A 408 -5.65 2.79 10.50
N GLU A 409 -6.43 3.10 11.54
CA GLU A 409 -5.98 3.90 12.70
C GLU A 409 -4.85 3.22 13.48
N SER A 410 -4.81 1.89 13.51
CA SER A 410 -3.80 1.09 14.21
C SER A 410 -2.65 0.64 13.31
N LEU A 411 -2.85 0.72 11.99
CA LEU A 411 -1.87 0.30 11.01
C LEU A 411 -0.73 1.32 10.92
N SER A 412 0.52 0.88 11.03
CA SER A 412 1.65 1.78 10.79
C SER A 412 1.75 2.13 9.30
N ASN A 413 2.25 3.34 8.97
CA ASN A 413 2.42 3.77 7.57
C ASN A 413 3.25 2.80 6.74
N PHE A 414 4.28 2.18 7.33
CA PHE A 414 5.07 1.19 6.61
C PHE A 414 4.26 -0.09 6.34
N ASN A 415 3.42 -0.54 7.28
CA ASN A 415 2.56 -1.71 7.10
C ASN A 415 1.40 -1.42 6.14
N GLU A 416 0.91 -0.19 6.07
CA GLU A 416 -0.04 0.18 5.03
C GLU A 416 0.53 -0.11 3.63
N ILE A 417 1.79 0.25 3.40
CA ILE A 417 2.46 -0.02 2.12
C ILE A 417 2.84 -1.50 1.99
N ALA A 418 3.56 -2.04 2.97
CA ALA A 418 4.16 -3.37 2.86
C ALA A 418 3.12 -4.51 2.95
N ILE A 419 2.12 -4.35 3.81
CA ILE A 419 1.12 -5.39 4.10
C ILE A 419 -0.18 -5.13 3.34
N SER A 420 -0.84 -3.99 3.61
CA SER A 420 -2.14 -3.71 3.00
C SER A 420 -2.06 -3.58 1.47
N LYS A 421 -1.02 -2.96 0.92
CA LYS A 421 -0.84 -2.84 -0.54
C LYS A 421 -0.08 -4.03 -1.11
N PHE A 422 1.18 -4.21 -0.74
CA PHE A 422 2.08 -5.12 -1.46
C PHE A 422 1.84 -6.60 -1.17
N GLU A 423 1.67 -6.99 0.08
CA GLU A 423 1.36 -8.38 0.42
C GLU A 423 0.01 -8.78 -0.14
N THR A 424 -1.02 -7.94 0.03
CA THR A 424 -2.36 -8.20 -0.50
C THR A 424 -2.37 -8.25 -2.02
N GLY A 425 -1.71 -7.30 -2.71
CA GLY A 425 -1.60 -7.33 -4.17
C GLY A 425 -0.89 -8.56 -4.70
N THR A 426 0.16 -9.00 -4.01
CA THR A 426 0.87 -10.25 -4.35
C THR A 426 -0.03 -11.48 -4.13
N LEU A 427 -0.83 -11.49 -3.06
CA LEU A 427 -1.81 -12.55 -2.81
C LEU A 427 -2.89 -12.60 -3.90
N LEU A 428 -3.43 -11.44 -4.30
CA LEU A 428 -4.41 -11.36 -5.39
C LEU A 428 -3.80 -11.81 -6.72
N ASN A 429 -2.54 -11.46 -6.99
CA ASN A 429 -1.83 -11.93 -8.17
C ASN A 429 -1.67 -13.47 -8.17
N PHE A 430 -1.35 -14.05 -7.02
CA PHE A 430 -1.25 -15.51 -6.87
C PHE A 430 -2.61 -16.19 -7.13
N ILE A 431 -3.70 -15.62 -6.58
CA ILE A 431 -5.06 -16.12 -6.82
C ILE A 431 -5.40 -16.04 -8.30
N SER A 432 -5.07 -14.93 -8.96
CA SER A 432 -5.32 -14.73 -10.40
C SER A 432 -4.56 -15.72 -11.27
N GLU A 433 -3.33 -16.07 -10.91
CA GLU A 433 -2.55 -17.09 -11.65
C GLU A 433 -3.19 -18.48 -11.56
N LYS A 434 -3.74 -18.85 -10.40
CA LYS A 434 -4.42 -20.14 -10.24
C LYS A 434 -5.78 -20.18 -10.97
N MET A 435 -6.55 -19.10 -10.89
CA MET A 435 -7.86 -18.99 -11.59
C MET A 435 -7.74 -18.90 -13.10
N GLY A 436 -6.59 -18.41 -13.58
CA GLY A 436 -6.42 -17.80 -14.89
C GLY A 436 -6.72 -16.30 -14.83
N LYS A 437 -5.78 -15.49 -15.35
CA LYS A 437 -5.84 -14.02 -15.23
C LYS A 437 -7.15 -13.44 -15.77
N ASP A 438 -7.63 -13.91 -16.91
CA ASP A 438 -8.88 -13.44 -17.52
C ASP A 438 -10.09 -13.71 -16.61
N ASN A 439 -10.17 -14.89 -16.00
CA ASN A 439 -11.26 -15.24 -15.08
C ASN A 439 -11.26 -14.38 -13.81
N PHE A 440 -10.07 -14.03 -13.29
CA PHE A 440 -9.95 -13.13 -12.15
C PHE A 440 -10.38 -11.70 -12.52
N GLU A 441 -9.99 -11.22 -13.69
CA GLU A 441 -10.40 -9.92 -14.19
C GLU A 441 -11.91 -9.84 -14.45
N ASP A 442 -12.50 -10.91 -15.01
CA ASP A 442 -13.95 -11.03 -15.14
C ASP A 442 -14.64 -10.98 -13.77
N PHE A 443 -14.11 -11.71 -12.78
CA PHE A 443 -14.62 -11.62 -11.40
C PHE A 443 -14.59 -10.19 -10.88
N VAL A 444 -13.48 -9.48 -11.02
CA VAL A 444 -13.35 -8.09 -10.54
C VAL A 444 -14.34 -7.16 -11.23
N ARG A 445 -14.47 -7.25 -12.57
CA ARG A 445 -15.44 -6.45 -13.35
C ARG A 445 -16.88 -6.74 -12.94
N ASP A 446 -17.25 -8.02 -12.83
CA ASP A 446 -18.60 -8.43 -12.41
C ASP A 446 -18.92 -7.93 -10.99
N TYR A 447 -17.95 -8.04 -10.09
CA TYR A 447 -18.12 -7.60 -8.70
C TYR A 447 -18.30 -6.08 -8.61
N ILE A 448 -17.52 -5.30 -9.35
CA ILE A 448 -17.67 -3.84 -9.43
C ILE A 448 -19.05 -3.49 -9.99
N ALA A 449 -19.44 -4.06 -11.13
CA ALA A 449 -20.71 -3.77 -11.79
C ALA A 449 -21.94 -4.13 -10.90
N LYS A 450 -21.87 -5.25 -10.16
CA LYS A 450 -22.92 -5.69 -9.25
C LYS A 450 -23.06 -4.78 -8.01
N ASN A 451 -21.94 -4.19 -7.57
CA ASN A 451 -21.87 -3.39 -6.36
C ASN A 451 -21.73 -1.90 -6.64
N ASP A 452 -22.04 -1.46 -7.86
CA ASP A 452 -22.06 -0.04 -8.21
C ASP A 452 -22.93 0.75 -7.23
N ASN A 453 -22.38 1.82 -6.68
CA ASN A 453 -23.02 2.67 -5.65
C ASN A 453 -23.44 1.96 -4.34
N LYS A 454 -22.83 0.81 -4.00
CA LYS A 454 -23.07 0.11 -2.73
C LYS A 454 -21.78 0.09 -1.89
N LEU A 455 -21.98 0.11 -0.59
CA LEU A 455 -20.88 -0.12 0.34
C LEU A 455 -20.39 -1.56 0.19
N ILE A 456 -19.09 -1.74 -0.04
CA ILE A 456 -18.49 -3.07 -0.16
C ILE A 456 -18.42 -3.72 1.23
N ASN A 457 -18.95 -4.93 1.30
CA ASN A 457 -18.77 -5.82 2.44
C ASN A 457 -17.61 -6.77 2.14
N LYS A 458 -16.59 -6.79 3.03
CA LYS A 458 -15.42 -7.69 2.88
C LYS A 458 -15.82 -9.17 2.81
N GLU A 459 -16.82 -9.57 3.57
CA GLU A 459 -17.30 -10.96 3.62
C GLU A 459 -17.90 -11.38 2.27
N ASP A 460 -18.71 -10.51 1.65
CA ASP A 460 -19.27 -10.77 0.32
C ASP A 460 -18.15 -10.86 -0.74
N PHE A 461 -17.16 -9.96 -0.68
CA PHE A 461 -16.01 -10.00 -1.60
C PHE A 461 -15.21 -11.30 -1.46
N LEU A 462 -14.90 -11.70 -0.21
CA LEU A 462 -14.17 -12.93 0.06
C LEU A 462 -14.95 -14.19 -0.34
N ASN A 463 -16.25 -14.22 -0.10
CA ASN A 463 -17.10 -15.35 -0.47
C ASN A 463 -17.24 -15.49 -1.98
N GLU A 464 -17.47 -14.41 -2.71
CA GLU A 464 -17.53 -14.44 -4.18
C GLU A 464 -16.19 -14.83 -4.80
N MET A 465 -15.07 -14.29 -4.28
CA MET A 465 -13.74 -14.67 -4.71
C MET A 465 -13.45 -16.15 -4.42
N ALA A 466 -13.86 -16.66 -3.25
CA ALA A 466 -13.70 -18.07 -2.89
C ALA A 466 -14.48 -18.98 -3.83
N MET A 467 -15.73 -18.65 -4.13
CA MET A 467 -16.56 -19.42 -5.08
C MET A 467 -15.94 -19.49 -6.47
N LYS A 468 -15.35 -18.41 -6.96
CA LYS A 468 -14.77 -18.32 -8.28
C LYS A 468 -13.36 -18.93 -8.37
N SER A 469 -12.56 -18.81 -7.29
CA SER A 469 -11.15 -19.27 -7.27
C SER A 469 -10.96 -20.71 -6.84
N GLY A 470 -11.95 -21.31 -6.18
CA GLY A 470 -11.85 -22.63 -5.55
C GLY A 470 -11.00 -22.62 -4.25
N TYR A 471 -10.61 -21.43 -3.73
CA TYR A 471 -10.06 -21.29 -2.38
C TYR A 471 -11.19 -21.32 -1.35
N SER A 472 -10.87 -21.79 -0.13
CA SER A 472 -11.87 -21.70 0.94
C SER A 472 -11.94 -20.26 1.47
N SER A 473 -13.16 -19.75 1.69
CA SER A 473 -13.35 -18.45 2.35
C SER A 473 -12.67 -18.41 3.71
N SER A 474 -12.70 -19.51 4.48
CA SER A 474 -12.07 -19.60 5.79
C SER A 474 -10.53 -19.45 5.74
N PHE A 475 -9.88 -19.89 4.67
CA PHE A 475 -8.46 -19.62 4.47
C PHE A 475 -8.22 -18.13 4.27
N MET A 476 -9.00 -17.51 3.38
CA MET A 476 -8.86 -16.08 3.07
C MET A 476 -9.12 -15.22 4.30
N GLU A 477 -10.19 -15.48 5.03
CA GLU A 477 -10.50 -14.79 6.30
C GLU A 477 -9.37 -14.96 7.31
N THR A 478 -8.88 -16.18 7.53
CA THR A 478 -7.82 -16.45 8.50
C THR A 478 -6.51 -15.76 8.09
N TYR A 479 -6.19 -15.75 6.78
CA TYR A 479 -4.99 -15.10 6.27
C TYR A 479 -5.03 -13.58 6.45
N ILE A 480 -6.21 -12.98 6.23
CA ILE A 480 -6.40 -11.53 6.32
C ILE A 480 -6.47 -11.05 7.78
N GLN A 481 -7.21 -11.77 8.64
CA GLN A 481 -7.47 -11.38 10.03
C GLN A 481 -6.37 -11.74 11.01
N ARG A 482 -5.48 -12.66 10.64
CA ARG A 482 -4.41 -13.12 11.53
C ARG A 482 -3.07 -12.95 10.87
N LYS A 483 -2.06 -12.71 11.68
CA LYS A 483 -0.65 -12.70 11.30
C LYS A 483 -0.20 -14.11 10.90
N MET A 484 -0.76 -14.62 9.80
CA MET A 484 -0.48 -15.97 9.32
C MET A 484 0.80 -15.97 8.47
N ARG A 485 1.89 -16.41 9.07
CA ARG A 485 3.16 -16.60 8.35
C ARG A 485 3.19 -17.98 7.73
N VAL A 486 2.63 -18.10 6.54
CA VAL A 486 2.70 -19.33 5.76
C VAL A 486 4.13 -19.60 5.36
N ASN A 487 4.55 -20.87 5.44
CA ASN A 487 5.84 -21.34 4.94
C ASN A 487 5.71 -22.75 4.39
N PHE A 488 6.16 -22.92 3.17
CA PHE A 488 6.40 -24.22 2.55
C PHE A 488 7.89 -24.55 2.62
N LYS A 489 8.21 -25.84 2.70
CA LYS A 489 9.60 -26.29 2.73
C LYS A 489 9.76 -27.59 1.96
N ILE A 490 10.65 -27.63 0.98
CA ILE A 490 11.07 -28.87 0.36
C ILE A 490 12.02 -29.58 1.33
N LYS A 491 11.65 -30.78 1.75
CA LYS A 491 12.43 -31.59 2.71
C LYS A 491 13.44 -32.45 1.98
N SER A 492 12.99 -33.26 1.04
CA SER A 492 13.79 -34.20 0.28
C SER A 492 13.03 -34.66 -0.96
N PHE A 493 13.70 -35.44 -1.80
CA PHE A 493 13.09 -36.18 -2.87
C PHE A 493 13.68 -37.59 -2.94
N ASP A 494 12.89 -38.50 -3.47
CA ASP A 494 13.32 -39.87 -3.81
C ASP A 494 12.98 -40.11 -5.29
N ARG A 495 13.82 -40.88 -6.02
CA ARG A 495 13.58 -41.33 -7.39
C ARG A 495 13.06 -42.75 -7.37
N ILE A 496 11.87 -42.98 -7.89
CA ILE A 496 11.21 -44.29 -7.92
C ILE A 496 10.51 -44.40 -9.29
N ASP A 497 10.86 -45.40 -10.08
CA ASP A 497 10.20 -45.74 -11.33
C ASP A 497 9.97 -44.55 -12.30
N ASP A 498 11.05 -43.84 -12.65
CA ASP A 498 11.02 -42.62 -13.48
C ASP A 498 10.15 -41.45 -12.95
N GLN A 499 9.90 -41.46 -11.64
CA GLN A 499 9.17 -40.42 -10.94
C GLN A 499 10.00 -39.81 -9.80
N LEU A 500 9.75 -38.52 -9.54
CA LEU A 500 10.25 -37.84 -8.37
C LEU A 500 9.16 -37.77 -7.31
N HIS A 501 9.40 -38.40 -6.17
CA HIS A 501 8.58 -38.31 -4.97
C HIS A 501 9.13 -37.22 -4.08
N ILE A 502 8.49 -36.04 -4.09
CA ILE A 502 8.97 -34.84 -3.41
C ILE A 502 8.25 -34.66 -2.11
N LYS A 503 9.00 -34.64 -0.99
CA LYS A 503 8.47 -34.42 0.36
C LYS A 503 8.45 -32.91 0.65
N ILE A 504 7.26 -32.35 0.79
CA ILE A 504 7.03 -30.94 1.08
C ILE A 504 6.28 -30.81 2.39
N SER A 505 6.78 -29.97 3.28
CA SER A 505 6.08 -29.64 4.54
C SER A 505 5.52 -28.23 4.49
N LYS A 506 4.38 -28.02 5.14
CA LYS A 506 3.81 -26.70 5.42
C LYS A 506 3.59 -26.50 6.91
N ASN A 507 3.62 -25.25 7.36
CA ASN A 507 3.51 -24.87 8.76
C ASN A 507 2.08 -24.56 9.23
N THR A 508 1.08 -24.66 8.33
CA THR A 508 -0.34 -24.35 8.61
C THR A 508 -1.25 -25.54 8.35
N THR A 509 -2.41 -25.58 9.01
CA THR A 509 -3.49 -26.54 8.76
C THR A 509 -4.38 -26.15 7.60
N GLN A 510 -4.32 -24.91 7.12
CA GLN A 510 -5.15 -24.43 6.02
C GLN A 510 -4.80 -25.14 4.69
N ASN A 511 -5.84 -25.42 3.88
CA ASN A 511 -5.64 -25.91 2.53
C ASN A 511 -5.21 -24.75 1.63
N ILE A 512 -3.92 -24.71 1.30
CA ILE A 512 -3.33 -23.65 0.46
C ILE A 512 -2.72 -24.31 -0.75
N PRO A 513 -3.12 -23.98 -1.96
CA PRO A 513 -2.42 -24.45 -3.14
C PRO A 513 -1.03 -23.86 -3.23
N PHE A 514 -0.16 -24.51 -3.96
CA PHE A 514 1.17 -24.01 -4.27
C PHE A 514 1.58 -24.36 -5.70
N LYS A 515 2.48 -23.55 -6.22
CA LYS A 515 3.05 -23.70 -7.56
C LYS A 515 4.41 -24.37 -7.45
N LEU A 516 4.54 -25.55 -8.00
CA LEU A 516 5.80 -26.29 -8.09
C LEU A 516 6.36 -26.12 -9.50
N LYS A 517 7.59 -25.64 -9.59
CA LYS A 517 8.32 -25.48 -10.84
C LYS A 517 9.53 -26.40 -10.84
N THR A 518 9.74 -27.11 -11.95
CA THR A 518 10.93 -27.92 -12.21
C THR A 518 11.74 -27.30 -13.33
N GLU A 519 13.04 -27.46 -13.27
CA GLU A 519 14.00 -27.10 -14.32
C GLU A 519 14.85 -28.36 -14.64
N ASP A 520 14.92 -28.74 -15.91
CA ASP A 520 15.75 -29.86 -16.33
C ASP A 520 17.22 -29.47 -16.51
N SER A 521 18.06 -30.40 -16.95
CA SER A 521 19.51 -30.16 -17.21
C SER A 521 19.78 -29.20 -18.35
N LYS A 522 18.79 -28.99 -19.25
CA LYS A 522 18.88 -28.06 -20.39
C LYS A 522 18.34 -26.68 -20.07
N GLY A 523 17.73 -26.49 -18.86
CA GLY A 523 17.09 -25.28 -18.44
C GLY A 523 15.63 -25.15 -18.86
N GLU A 524 15.00 -26.24 -19.37
CA GLU A 524 13.57 -26.21 -19.68
C GLU A 524 12.75 -26.27 -18.40
N GLU A 525 11.74 -25.39 -18.32
CA GLU A 525 10.92 -25.24 -17.13
C GLU A 525 9.54 -25.87 -17.33
N LYS A 526 9.05 -26.60 -16.29
CA LYS A 526 7.67 -27.07 -16.22
C LYS A 526 7.04 -26.66 -14.90
N THR A 527 5.75 -26.35 -14.95
CA THR A 527 4.99 -25.87 -13.78
C THR A 527 3.83 -26.80 -13.48
N TYR A 528 3.63 -27.09 -12.20
CA TYR A 528 2.56 -27.92 -11.67
C TYR A 528 1.85 -27.17 -10.55
N TRP A 529 0.52 -27.27 -10.49
CA TRP A 529 -0.27 -26.76 -9.39
C TRP A 529 -0.74 -27.91 -8.51
N TYR A 530 -0.56 -27.78 -7.21
CA TYR A 530 -1.01 -28.73 -6.22
C TYR A 530 -1.85 -28.06 -5.15
N ASP A 531 -2.92 -28.73 -4.74
CA ASP A 531 -3.67 -28.38 -3.54
C ASP A 531 -3.06 -29.15 -2.35
N THR A 532 -3.04 -28.53 -1.18
CA THR A 532 -2.63 -29.18 0.06
C THR A 532 -3.85 -29.77 0.77
N ASN A 533 -3.62 -30.57 1.80
CA ASN A 533 -4.66 -31.02 2.71
C ASN A 533 -4.78 -30.09 3.94
N ASN A 534 -5.80 -30.33 4.78
CA ASN A 534 -6.02 -29.56 6.02
C ASN A 534 -5.14 -30.05 7.19
N LYS A 535 -3.96 -30.61 6.92
CA LYS A 535 -3.02 -31.08 7.93
C LYS A 535 -1.71 -30.30 7.84
N LYS A 536 -1.22 -29.85 8.99
CA LYS A 536 0.14 -29.33 9.14
C LYS A 536 1.14 -30.49 9.03
N GLY A 537 2.28 -30.26 8.41
CA GLY A 537 3.36 -31.23 8.32
C GLY A 537 3.70 -31.64 6.90
N GLU A 538 4.20 -32.84 6.73
CA GLU A 538 4.81 -33.33 5.51
C GLU A 538 3.83 -34.13 4.64
N ASN A 539 3.87 -33.87 3.33
CA ASN A 539 3.14 -34.60 2.32
C ASN A 539 4.09 -34.91 1.15
N THR A 540 3.80 -36.01 0.42
CA THR A 540 4.56 -36.40 -0.77
C THR A 540 3.77 -36.02 -2.02
N TYR A 541 4.46 -35.38 -2.97
CA TYR A 541 3.94 -35.00 -4.29
C TYR A 541 4.77 -35.70 -5.35
N ILE A 542 4.11 -36.22 -6.37
CA ILE A 542 4.74 -37.06 -7.40
C ILE A 542 4.70 -36.32 -8.72
N ILE A 543 5.86 -36.24 -9.40
CA ILE A 543 6.00 -35.69 -10.74
C ILE A 543 6.84 -36.63 -11.63
N PRO A 544 6.72 -36.58 -12.96
CA PRO A 544 7.63 -37.30 -13.85
C PRO A 544 9.06 -36.79 -13.71
N ASP A 545 10.06 -37.71 -13.66
CA ASP A 545 11.48 -37.34 -13.69
C ASP A 545 11.96 -37.17 -15.14
N ASN A 546 11.64 -36.04 -15.73
CA ASN A 546 12.11 -35.67 -17.07
C ASN A 546 13.49 -34.99 -16.96
N ASP A 547 14.49 -35.68 -16.44
CA ASP A 547 15.84 -35.13 -16.25
C ASP A 547 15.89 -33.90 -15.32
N VAL A 548 14.97 -33.82 -14.37
CA VAL A 548 14.86 -32.69 -13.46
C VAL A 548 16.16 -32.45 -12.69
N SER A 549 16.67 -31.23 -12.73
CA SER A 549 17.90 -30.79 -12.05
C SER A 549 17.64 -29.88 -10.84
N LYS A 550 16.50 -29.15 -10.86
CA LYS A 550 16.10 -28.23 -9.79
C LYS A 550 14.59 -28.25 -9.59
N ILE A 551 14.16 -28.15 -8.36
CA ILE A 551 12.76 -28.02 -7.94
C ILE A 551 12.61 -26.74 -7.16
N THR A 552 11.53 -26.00 -7.42
CA THR A 552 11.23 -24.73 -6.76
C THR A 552 9.74 -24.65 -6.41
N ILE A 553 9.41 -24.15 -5.21
CA ILE A 553 8.04 -23.84 -4.79
C ILE A 553 7.85 -22.33 -4.81
N ASN A 554 6.70 -21.85 -5.32
CA ASN A 554 6.27 -20.47 -5.30
C ASN A 554 7.39 -19.47 -5.65
N SER A 555 8.10 -19.75 -6.76
CA SER A 555 9.20 -18.92 -7.23
C SER A 555 8.74 -17.49 -7.55
N ASN A 556 9.68 -16.54 -7.49
CA ASN A 556 9.47 -15.14 -7.85
C ASN A 556 8.45 -14.39 -6.95
N TYR A 557 8.36 -14.77 -5.68
CA TYR A 557 7.45 -14.14 -4.71
C TYR A 557 5.97 -14.18 -5.13
N VAL A 558 5.58 -15.21 -5.85
CA VAL A 558 4.21 -15.38 -6.35
C VAL A 558 3.20 -15.49 -5.21
N PHE A 559 3.56 -16.22 -4.14
CA PHE A 559 2.76 -16.29 -2.91
C PHE A 559 3.52 -15.61 -1.76
N PRO A 560 2.86 -14.83 -0.89
CA PRO A 560 3.52 -14.14 0.21
C PRO A 560 3.91 -15.10 1.35
N GLU A 561 5.03 -15.80 1.17
CA GLU A 561 5.62 -16.67 2.18
C GLU A 561 6.57 -15.93 3.12
N SER A 562 6.65 -16.40 4.35
CA SER A 562 7.57 -15.84 5.35
C SER A 562 9.05 -16.20 5.12
N ASN A 563 9.32 -17.29 4.38
CA ASN A 563 10.67 -17.76 4.11
C ASN A 563 10.78 -18.47 2.76
N PHE A 564 11.47 -17.88 1.81
CA PHE A 564 11.72 -18.49 0.51
C PHE A 564 13.01 -19.31 0.45
N ARG A 565 13.80 -19.35 1.52
CA ARG A 565 15.11 -20.03 1.51
C ARG A 565 15.00 -21.54 1.46
N ASP A 566 13.89 -22.11 1.88
CA ASP A 566 13.62 -23.55 1.90
C ASP A 566 12.71 -24.04 0.76
N ASN A 567 12.44 -23.16 -0.22
CA ASN A 567 11.65 -23.43 -1.42
C ASN A 567 12.47 -23.96 -2.60
N TYR A 568 13.75 -24.20 -2.45
CA TYR A 568 14.65 -24.60 -3.54
C TYR A 568 15.38 -25.88 -3.18
N LEU A 569 15.43 -26.83 -4.13
CA LEU A 569 16.17 -28.07 -3.99
C LEU A 569 16.82 -28.47 -5.33
N TYR A 570 18.07 -28.92 -5.28
CA TYR A 570 18.77 -29.51 -6.41
C TYR A 570 18.67 -31.03 -6.36
N THR A 571 18.34 -31.67 -7.50
CA THR A 571 18.15 -33.11 -7.61
C THR A 571 19.37 -33.84 -8.19
N LYS A 572 20.37 -33.08 -8.68
CA LYS A 572 21.59 -33.61 -9.29
C LYS A 572 22.86 -33.05 -8.64
N GLY A 573 23.96 -33.78 -8.75
CA GLY A 573 25.29 -33.40 -8.26
C GLY A 573 25.59 -33.94 -6.88
N LEU A 574 26.81 -33.66 -6.40
CA LEU A 574 27.34 -34.13 -5.10
C LEU A 574 26.50 -33.59 -3.90
N PHE A 575 25.72 -32.55 -4.08
CA PHE A 575 24.90 -31.92 -3.05
C PHE A 575 23.39 -32.06 -3.37
N SER A 576 23.00 -33.19 -4.00
CA SER A 576 21.57 -33.51 -4.11
C SER A 576 20.94 -33.53 -2.70
N ASN A 577 19.71 -33.09 -2.56
CA ASN A 577 19.04 -32.83 -1.27
C ASN A 577 19.68 -31.73 -0.38
N ALA A 578 20.63 -30.97 -0.89
CA ALA A 578 21.25 -29.87 -0.15
C ALA A 578 21.42 -28.61 -1.03
N LYS A 579 21.54 -27.47 -0.38
CA LYS A 579 21.85 -26.21 -1.09
C LYS A 579 23.35 -26.05 -1.21
N LYS A 580 23.78 -25.62 -2.39
CA LYS A 580 25.19 -25.28 -2.64
C LYS A 580 25.61 -24.08 -1.80
N VAL A 581 26.82 -24.13 -1.25
CA VAL A 581 27.44 -23.01 -0.54
C VAL A 581 28.04 -22.05 -1.56
N LYS A 582 27.83 -20.73 -1.35
CA LYS A 582 28.39 -19.69 -2.19
C LYS A 582 29.00 -18.57 -1.34
N PHE A 583 30.26 -18.26 -1.62
CA PHE A 583 30.92 -17.12 -0.98
C PHE A 583 30.66 -15.85 -1.80
N LYS A 584 30.36 -14.76 -1.10
CA LYS A 584 30.04 -13.47 -1.72
C LYS A 584 30.71 -12.32 -0.99
N LEU A 585 31.38 -11.47 -1.76
CA LEU A 585 32.04 -10.29 -1.22
C LEU A 585 30.97 -9.24 -0.82
N PHE A 586 31.08 -8.74 0.41
CA PHE A 586 30.16 -7.82 1.05
C PHE A 586 28.73 -8.36 1.23
N THR A 587 27.94 -7.62 1.97
CA THR A 587 26.54 -7.96 2.29
C THR A 587 25.63 -7.64 1.10
N ASP A 588 24.69 -8.54 0.83
CA ASP A 588 23.69 -8.39 -0.21
C ASP A 588 22.33 -8.95 0.23
N LYS A 589 21.30 -8.83 -0.61
CA LYS A 589 20.10 -9.69 -0.47
C LYS A 589 20.53 -11.14 -0.72
N PRO A 590 20.19 -12.07 0.17
CA PRO A 590 20.55 -13.47 -0.04
C PRO A 590 19.79 -14.03 -1.25
N ASN A 591 20.52 -14.77 -2.08
CA ASN A 591 19.88 -15.60 -3.09
C ASN A 591 19.28 -16.85 -2.39
N PRO A 592 17.95 -17.06 -2.44
CA PRO A 592 17.31 -18.18 -1.75
C PRO A 592 17.74 -19.55 -2.28
N GLU A 593 18.32 -19.63 -3.48
CA GLU A 593 18.83 -20.88 -4.07
C GLU A 593 20.12 -21.42 -3.40
N TYR A 594 20.86 -20.57 -2.68
CA TYR A 594 22.18 -20.89 -2.13
C TYR A 594 22.24 -20.70 -0.61
N ASN A 595 23.15 -21.40 0.04
CA ASN A 595 23.64 -21.06 1.36
C ASN A 595 24.79 -20.04 1.21
N GLU A 596 24.45 -18.75 1.20
CA GLU A 596 25.44 -17.70 0.98
C GLU A 596 26.19 -17.35 2.27
N ILE A 597 27.52 -17.27 2.16
CA ILE A 597 28.44 -16.78 3.18
C ILE A 597 29.00 -15.47 2.66
N PHE A 598 28.63 -14.39 3.31
CA PHE A 598 29.19 -13.06 2.98
C PHE A 598 30.55 -12.93 3.66
N TYR A 599 31.49 -12.32 2.95
CA TYR A 599 32.78 -12.00 3.53
C TYR A 599 33.21 -10.55 3.20
N ALA A 600 33.94 -9.96 4.14
CA ALA A 600 34.46 -8.62 3.99
C ALA A 600 35.83 -8.49 4.68
N PRO A 601 36.79 -7.76 4.09
CA PRO A 601 38.04 -7.46 4.76
C PRO A 601 37.77 -6.63 6.02
N LYS A 602 38.54 -6.90 7.08
CA LYS A 602 38.50 -6.18 8.35
C LYS A 602 39.90 -5.74 8.74
N LEU A 603 39.99 -4.50 9.18
CA LEU A 603 41.19 -3.95 9.80
C LEU A 603 40.81 -3.48 11.20
N ASN A 604 41.61 -3.86 12.16
CA ASN A 604 41.49 -3.39 13.55
C ASN A 604 42.88 -3.08 14.09
N TRP A 605 42.96 -2.46 15.26
CA TRP A 605 44.20 -2.14 15.92
C TRP A 605 44.06 -2.21 17.45
N ASN A 606 45.06 -2.73 18.12
CA ASN A 606 45.22 -2.60 19.56
C ASN A 606 46.73 -2.48 19.91
N ASN A 607 47.02 -2.18 21.18
CA ASN A 607 48.39 -1.86 21.59
C ASN A 607 49.36 -3.06 21.49
N TYR A 608 48.89 -4.27 21.63
CA TYR A 608 49.74 -5.48 21.66
C TYR A 608 49.79 -6.19 20.31
N ASP A 609 48.62 -6.37 19.72
CA ASP A 609 48.49 -7.01 18.41
C ASP A 609 48.88 -6.10 17.24
N LYS A 610 49.00 -4.74 17.49
CA LYS A 610 49.20 -3.72 16.46
C LYS A 610 48.10 -3.77 15.41
N PHE A 611 48.42 -3.90 14.15
CA PHE A 611 47.41 -4.05 13.11
C PHE A 611 46.91 -5.52 13.09
N LEU A 612 45.59 -5.62 13.09
CA LEU A 612 44.87 -6.88 12.97
C LEU A 612 44.23 -6.93 11.57
N LEU A 613 44.83 -7.70 10.68
CA LEU A 613 44.39 -7.93 9.33
C LEU A 613 43.46 -9.15 9.30
N GLY A 614 42.22 -8.99 8.92
CA GLY A 614 41.24 -10.08 9.00
C GLY A 614 40.21 -10.15 7.90
N LEU A 615 39.45 -11.22 7.92
CA LEU A 615 38.29 -11.44 7.08
C LEU A 615 37.09 -11.73 7.98
N LYS A 616 36.01 -11.00 7.81
CA LYS A 616 34.75 -11.29 8.48
C LYS A 616 33.89 -12.17 7.58
N PHE A 617 33.52 -13.36 8.04
CA PHE A 617 32.53 -14.25 7.41
C PHE A 617 31.21 -14.17 8.17
N HIS A 618 30.09 -13.98 7.49
CA HIS A 618 28.79 -13.85 8.14
C HIS A 618 27.64 -14.17 7.19
N ASN A 619 26.44 -14.39 7.76
CA ASN A 619 25.21 -14.55 7.00
C ASN A 619 24.20 -13.39 7.19
N LYS A 620 24.60 -12.31 7.86
CA LYS A 620 23.73 -11.16 8.06
C LYS A 620 23.47 -10.47 6.71
N SER A 621 22.19 -10.24 6.42
CA SER A 621 21.71 -9.62 5.18
C SER A 621 20.60 -8.60 5.47
N ILE A 622 20.04 -7.95 4.45
CA ILE A 622 18.93 -6.99 4.59
C ILE A 622 17.69 -7.71 5.13
N ILE A 623 17.38 -8.91 4.61
CA ILE A 623 16.33 -9.77 5.14
C ILE A 623 17.01 -10.81 6.02
N GLU A 624 17.02 -10.57 7.33
CA GLU A 624 17.72 -11.40 8.29
C GLU A 624 17.05 -12.77 8.45
N SER A 625 17.88 -13.82 8.58
CA SER A 625 17.42 -15.13 9.02
C SER A 625 17.32 -15.17 10.55
N PRO A 626 16.52 -16.10 11.13
CA PRO A 626 16.48 -16.30 12.58
C PRO A 626 17.84 -16.61 13.20
N PHE A 627 18.69 -17.36 12.50
CA PHE A 627 20.04 -17.67 12.94
C PHE A 627 21.05 -16.78 12.22
N LEU A 628 21.81 -16.02 12.99
CA LEU A 628 22.89 -15.16 12.50
C LEU A 628 24.21 -15.63 13.11
N TYR A 629 25.27 -15.57 12.30
CA TYR A 629 26.63 -15.77 12.77
C TYR A 629 27.60 -14.79 12.13
N ALA A 630 28.71 -14.54 12.82
CA ALA A 630 29.86 -13.83 12.29
C ALA A 630 31.14 -14.43 12.87
N ILE A 631 32.08 -14.81 12.02
CA ILE A 631 33.39 -15.34 12.37
C ILE A 631 34.43 -14.39 11.77
N THR A 632 35.30 -13.86 12.61
CA THR A 632 36.31 -12.89 12.18
C THR A 632 37.70 -13.31 12.65
N PRO A 633 38.45 -14.15 11.92
CA PRO A 633 39.84 -14.39 12.18
C PRO A 633 40.66 -13.15 11.78
N TYR A 634 41.68 -12.85 12.61
CA TYR A 634 42.65 -11.80 12.36
C TYR A 634 44.09 -12.38 12.45
N TYR A 635 44.95 -11.87 11.59
CA TYR A 635 46.39 -12.00 11.77
C TYR A 635 46.93 -10.75 12.46
N SER A 636 47.60 -10.91 13.57
CA SER A 636 48.22 -9.85 14.34
C SER A 636 49.62 -9.53 13.80
N THR A 637 49.87 -8.29 13.41
CA THR A 637 51.20 -7.86 12.98
C THR A 637 52.19 -7.66 14.13
N GLY A 638 51.70 -7.46 15.36
CA GLY A 638 52.53 -7.27 16.55
C GLY A 638 53.02 -8.60 17.12
N THR A 639 52.09 -9.57 17.30
CA THR A 639 52.42 -10.89 17.91
C THR A 639 52.69 -11.97 16.89
N GLN A 640 52.45 -11.73 15.58
CA GLN A 640 52.54 -12.69 14.47
C GLN A 640 51.72 -13.95 14.68
N LYS A 641 50.63 -13.86 15.45
CA LYS A 641 49.71 -14.95 15.79
C LYS A 641 48.30 -14.67 15.25
N ILE A 642 47.48 -15.73 15.23
CA ILE A 642 46.06 -15.62 14.86
C ILE A 642 45.26 -15.29 16.12
N THR A 643 44.39 -14.28 16.01
CA THR A 643 43.38 -13.90 17.00
C THR A 643 42.02 -13.83 16.33
N GLY A 644 40.97 -13.50 17.06
CA GLY A 644 39.66 -13.31 16.41
C GLY A 644 38.47 -13.36 17.34
N SER A 645 37.30 -13.35 16.69
CA SER A 645 36.02 -13.42 17.37
C SER A 645 35.01 -14.28 16.60
N ILE A 646 34.10 -14.88 17.37
CA ILE A 646 32.94 -15.61 16.89
C ILE A 646 31.72 -15.03 17.59
N LEU A 647 30.69 -14.67 16.83
CA LEU A 647 29.38 -14.26 17.32
C LEU A 647 28.33 -15.16 16.69
N SER A 648 27.39 -15.64 17.48
CA SER A 648 26.18 -16.25 16.97
C SER A 648 24.97 -15.78 17.74
N SER A 649 23.82 -15.70 17.06
CA SER A 649 22.56 -15.36 17.69
C SER A 649 21.40 -16.09 17.02
N TYR A 650 20.41 -16.45 17.83
CA TYR A 650 19.16 -17.03 17.36
C TYR A 650 17.99 -16.21 17.87
N LYS A 651 17.15 -15.75 16.92
CA LYS A 651 15.94 -14.97 17.18
C LYS A 651 14.72 -15.88 17.13
N ILE A 652 13.96 -15.93 18.21
CA ILE A 652 12.64 -16.52 18.28
C ILE A 652 11.63 -15.38 18.12
N GLN A 653 10.79 -15.45 17.11
CA GLN A 653 9.85 -14.39 16.73
C GLN A 653 8.43 -14.96 16.67
N PRO A 654 7.73 -15.05 17.81
CA PRO A 654 6.37 -15.54 17.84
C PRO A 654 5.45 -14.54 17.12
N ALA A 655 4.50 -15.04 16.31
CA ALA A 655 3.62 -14.20 15.51
C ALA A 655 2.61 -13.40 16.37
N GLU A 656 2.06 -14.05 17.43
CA GLU A 656 1.08 -13.44 18.34
C GLU A 656 1.63 -13.60 19.78
N SER A 657 2.36 -12.59 20.28
CA SER A 657 2.93 -12.63 21.61
C SER A 657 3.20 -11.21 22.11
N PHE A 658 3.20 -11.06 23.45
CA PHE A 658 3.68 -9.86 24.12
C PHE A 658 5.14 -9.53 23.75
N PHE A 659 5.98 -10.56 23.55
CA PHE A 659 7.36 -10.36 23.15
C PHE A 659 7.48 -10.25 21.63
N ARG A 660 8.02 -9.15 21.14
CA ARG A 660 8.35 -8.98 19.71
C ARG A 660 9.39 -10.04 19.27
N ASN A 661 10.43 -10.23 20.05
CA ASN A 661 11.43 -11.28 19.83
C ASN A 661 12.13 -11.65 21.13
N VAL A 662 12.65 -12.87 21.17
CA VAL A 662 13.61 -13.34 22.17
C VAL A 662 14.89 -13.69 21.43
N THR A 663 16.00 -13.06 21.77
CA THR A 663 17.29 -13.28 21.12
C THR A 663 18.24 -13.96 22.10
N LEU A 664 18.71 -15.15 21.71
CA LEU A 664 19.79 -15.86 22.38
C LEU A 664 21.08 -15.56 21.63
N SER A 665 22.09 -15.03 22.32
CA SER A 665 23.35 -14.68 21.69
C SER A 665 24.51 -15.30 22.44
N THR A 666 25.52 -15.79 21.71
CA THR A 666 26.79 -16.22 22.26
C THR A 666 27.92 -15.51 21.54
N SER A 667 28.94 -15.14 22.27
CA SER A 667 30.14 -14.51 21.69
C SER A 667 31.40 -15.12 22.33
N PHE A 668 32.39 -15.24 21.49
CA PHE A 668 33.74 -15.64 21.93
C PHE A 668 34.74 -14.74 21.23
N ALA A 669 35.70 -14.19 21.97
CA ALA A 669 36.79 -13.41 21.41
C ALA A 669 38.07 -13.71 22.16
N PHE A 670 39.20 -13.71 21.42
CA PHE A 670 40.53 -13.80 22.03
C PHE A 670 41.47 -12.84 21.31
N PHE A 671 42.21 -12.08 22.10
CA PHE A 671 43.19 -11.12 21.66
C PHE A 671 44.41 -11.16 22.64
N HIS A 672 45.54 -10.64 22.24
CA HIS A 672 46.67 -10.54 23.12
C HIS A 672 46.60 -9.27 23.98
N TYR A 673 46.94 -9.40 25.28
CA TYR A 673 47.15 -8.28 26.18
C TYR A 673 48.61 -8.14 26.63
N ASP A 674 49.45 -9.06 26.18
CA ASP A 674 50.90 -9.06 26.16
C ASP A 674 51.38 -9.98 25.03
N TYR A 675 52.66 -9.99 24.67
CA TYR A 675 53.18 -10.73 23.51
C TYR A 675 52.84 -12.22 23.54
N ASP A 676 52.85 -12.84 24.74
CA ASP A 676 52.58 -14.27 24.92
C ASP A 676 51.30 -14.56 25.72
N LEU A 677 50.62 -13.56 26.23
CA LEU A 677 49.42 -13.70 27.02
C LEU A 677 48.17 -13.32 26.24
N THR A 678 47.16 -14.20 26.24
CA THR A 678 45.89 -13.99 25.54
C THR A 678 44.78 -13.71 26.51
N TYR A 679 43.96 -12.70 26.16
CA TYR A 679 42.68 -12.42 26.77
C TYR A 679 41.58 -13.20 26.03
N LYS A 680 40.81 -13.99 26.81
CA LYS A 680 39.66 -14.74 26.29
C LYS A 680 38.39 -14.20 26.93
N ARG A 681 37.40 -13.84 26.11
CA ARG A 681 36.10 -13.41 26.56
C ARG A 681 35.02 -14.32 25.96
N PHE A 682 34.18 -14.81 26.87
CA PHE A 682 33.00 -15.61 26.50
C PHE A 682 31.72 -14.81 26.65
#